data_7248ca79274fb557d7f74848299955e7
#
_entry.id   7248ca79274fb557d7f74848299955e7
#
_cell.length_a   1.000
_cell.length_b   1.000
_cell.length_c   1.000
_cell.angle_alpha   90.00
_cell.angle_beta   90.00
_cell.angle_gamma   90.00
#
_symmetry.space_group_name_H-M   'P 1'
#
loop_
_entity.id
_entity.type
_entity.pdbx_description
1 polymer ?
#
loop_
_entity_poly.entity_id
_entity_poly.type
_entity_poly.pdbx_seq_one_letter_code
_entity_poly.pdbx_strand_id
1 'polypeptide(L)'
;MPRKYSLENTRNIGIMAHIDAGKTTTTERILFYTGRTYKIGETHEGTATMDWMEQERGITITSAATTCFWRHCRINIIDTPGHVDFTVEVERSLRVLDGAVTVLCAKGGVEPQTETVWRQADKYHVPRMVYINKMDIMGANFYNVLNMMHERLKCNAVPIQLPIGAESDFRGVVDLIRMKAFVFYDELGKDVREEKIPEDLTELAQEYHEKLLDAVSDQDDAIMELYLSGEEVPEDMIRAAIRKATIAVQMVPVTCGTSYKNKGVQELLDAIVDFMPSPLDKKGIAGVNPKTDEEDFRPADDNAPFSALAFKIATDPYVGKLCFFRVYSGSLDKGSTVMNSTKGTRERLGRILQMHANHREDIDTVYAGDIAAAVGVKNTTTGDTFCDEKHPIILESMEFPEPVIRVAIEPKTKAGQEKMGIALMKLAEEDPTFKTYTDEETGQTIIAGMGELHLEIIVDRLLREFKVEANVGAPQVAYKETVKGKADVDMKYARQSGGKGQYGHVKIKLEPNESGKGYEFINAIVGGAIPKEYIPAVDAGIQGAMQAGVLAGYPVVDVKVTLYDGSYHEVDSSEMAFKIAGSMAFKEACRKAQPVILEPIMKVSVIVPEEYMGDVIGDISARRGNILGMIPRNGSTQVDANVPLSQMFGYATDLRSRTQGRGQYSMEPSHYVELPKSIQQEIVEKRSSK
;
A
#
# COMPACT_ATOMS: atom_id res chain seq x y z
N MET A 1 -23.12 19.78 -17.55
CA MET A 1 -23.21 19.11 -18.86
C MET A 1 -23.44 17.61 -18.61
N PRO A 2 -24.13 16.87 -19.48
CA PRO A 2 -24.22 15.42 -19.27
C PRO A 2 -22.84 14.79 -19.39
N ARG A 3 -22.59 13.73 -18.60
CA ARG A 3 -21.31 13.01 -18.64
C ARG A 3 -21.02 12.43 -20.03
N LYS A 4 -19.75 12.47 -20.43
CA LYS A 4 -19.32 12.00 -21.77
C LYS A 4 -19.29 10.47 -21.88
N TYR A 5 -18.96 9.79 -20.78
CA TYR A 5 -18.89 8.33 -20.70
C TYR A 5 -19.78 7.86 -19.54
N SER A 6 -20.59 6.84 -19.76
CA SER A 6 -21.43 6.26 -18.72
C SER A 6 -20.58 5.57 -17.63
N LEU A 7 -21.15 5.36 -16.47
CA LEU A 7 -20.51 4.57 -15.40
C LEU A 7 -20.16 3.16 -15.87
N GLU A 8 -21.04 2.54 -16.63
CA GLU A 8 -20.84 1.22 -17.22
C GLU A 8 -19.60 1.17 -18.13
N ASN A 9 -19.32 2.25 -18.86
CA ASN A 9 -18.20 2.40 -19.77
C ASN A 9 -16.97 3.08 -19.11
N THR A 10 -16.85 2.97 -17.83
CA THR A 10 -15.69 3.45 -17.05
C THR A 10 -14.97 2.27 -16.41
N ARG A 11 -13.64 2.29 -16.45
CA ARG A 11 -12.76 1.32 -15.77
C ARG A 11 -11.74 2.06 -14.94
N ASN A 12 -11.70 1.77 -13.65
CA ASN A 12 -10.70 2.29 -12.72
C ASN A 12 -9.77 1.14 -12.34
N ILE A 13 -8.62 1.07 -12.97
CA ILE A 13 -7.71 -0.06 -12.84
C ILE A 13 -6.34 0.34 -12.30
N GLY A 14 -5.71 -0.54 -11.54
CA GLY A 14 -4.32 -0.46 -11.14
C GLY A 14 -3.45 -1.38 -11.98
N ILE A 15 -2.23 -0.95 -12.27
CA ILE A 15 -1.21 -1.85 -12.83
C ILE A 15 -0.22 -2.18 -11.72
N MET A 16 -0.17 -3.46 -11.36
CA MET A 16 0.68 -4.01 -10.30
C MET A 16 1.75 -4.89 -10.91
N ALA A 17 2.95 -4.88 -10.37
CA ALA A 17 4.04 -5.76 -10.81
C ALA A 17 5.16 -5.76 -9.79
N HIS A 18 6.01 -6.79 -9.82
CA HIS A 18 7.32 -6.71 -9.19
C HIS A 18 8.28 -5.83 -10.01
N ILE A 19 9.42 -5.51 -9.43
CA ILE A 19 10.49 -4.76 -10.11
C ILE A 19 10.92 -5.50 -11.38
N ASP A 20 11.12 -4.77 -12.46
CA ASP A 20 11.55 -5.31 -13.77
C ASP A 20 10.57 -6.27 -14.48
N ALA A 21 9.32 -6.43 -14.04
CA ALA A 21 8.32 -7.19 -14.80
C ALA A 21 7.89 -6.48 -16.10
N GLY A 22 8.24 -5.22 -16.25
CA GLY A 22 7.87 -4.40 -17.41
C GLY A 22 6.59 -3.60 -17.23
N LYS A 23 6.25 -3.26 -15.99
CA LYS A 23 5.07 -2.45 -15.65
C LYS A 23 5.04 -1.13 -16.41
N THR A 24 6.09 -0.31 -16.26
CA THR A 24 6.18 1.00 -16.91
C THR A 24 6.13 0.88 -18.45
N THR A 25 6.84 -0.09 -19.01
CA THR A 25 6.78 -0.37 -20.45
C THR A 25 5.37 -0.70 -20.90
N THR A 26 4.63 -1.51 -20.12
CA THR A 26 3.24 -1.85 -20.43
C THR A 26 2.33 -0.62 -20.37
N THR A 27 2.46 0.22 -19.33
CA THR A 27 1.71 1.48 -19.21
C THR A 27 2.00 2.42 -20.38
N GLU A 28 3.25 2.59 -20.76
CA GLU A 28 3.66 3.42 -21.92
C GLU A 28 3.06 2.90 -23.23
N ARG A 29 3.02 1.59 -23.45
CA ARG A 29 2.38 1.00 -24.65
C ARG A 29 0.86 1.19 -24.64
N ILE A 30 0.22 1.07 -23.50
CA ILE A 30 -1.22 1.38 -23.35
C ILE A 30 -1.47 2.84 -23.74
N LEU A 31 -0.67 3.78 -23.27
CA LEU A 31 -0.79 5.21 -23.61
C LEU A 31 -0.54 5.47 -25.10
N PHE A 32 0.40 4.77 -25.71
CA PHE A 32 0.67 4.87 -27.14
C PHE A 32 -0.51 4.36 -27.98
N TYR A 33 -1.01 3.15 -27.73
CA TYR A 33 -2.13 2.60 -28.51
C TYR A 33 -3.43 3.35 -28.31
N THR A 34 -3.63 3.98 -27.16
CA THR A 34 -4.80 4.82 -26.90
C THR A 34 -4.64 6.26 -27.42
N GLY A 35 -3.54 6.55 -28.13
CA GLY A 35 -3.29 7.86 -28.76
C GLY A 35 -2.98 9.00 -27.79
N ARG A 36 -2.57 8.68 -26.55
CA ARG A 36 -2.19 9.68 -25.54
C ARG A 36 -0.75 10.15 -25.66
N THR A 37 0.12 9.32 -26.22
CA THR A 37 1.51 9.67 -26.56
C THR A 37 1.75 9.46 -28.04
N TYR A 38 2.52 10.34 -28.68
CA TYR A 38 2.86 10.25 -30.11
C TYR A 38 4.10 9.40 -30.37
N LYS A 39 4.92 9.18 -29.34
CA LYS A 39 6.12 8.36 -29.39
C LYS A 39 6.04 7.28 -28.32
N ILE A 40 6.66 6.16 -28.63
CA ILE A 40 6.86 5.10 -27.67
C ILE A 40 7.90 5.56 -26.65
N GLY A 41 7.53 5.64 -25.36
CA GLY A 41 8.43 5.96 -24.26
C GLY A 41 9.26 4.74 -23.85
N GLU A 42 10.54 4.93 -23.58
CA GLU A 42 11.46 3.91 -23.07
C GLU A 42 12.12 4.38 -21.77
N THR A 43 12.09 3.54 -20.75
CA THR A 43 12.71 3.84 -19.45
C THR A 43 14.22 4.05 -19.55
N HIS A 44 14.90 3.21 -20.32
CA HIS A 44 16.36 3.30 -20.50
C HIS A 44 16.81 4.51 -21.30
N GLU A 45 15.93 5.07 -22.13
CA GLU A 45 16.22 6.27 -22.93
C GLU A 45 15.75 7.57 -22.24
N GLY A 46 15.13 7.47 -21.03
CA GLY A 46 14.59 8.62 -20.30
C GLY A 46 13.40 9.30 -20.99
N THR A 47 12.74 8.61 -21.91
CA THR A 47 11.60 9.15 -22.68
C THR A 47 10.23 8.72 -22.14
N ALA A 48 10.23 7.83 -21.14
CA ALA A 48 9.01 7.38 -20.46
C ALA A 48 8.36 8.51 -19.66
N THR A 49 7.04 8.42 -19.51
CA THR A 49 6.22 9.36 -18.74
C THR A 49 6.35 9.10 -17.23
N MET A 50 7.54 9.28 -16.70
CA MET A 50 7.88 9.05 -15.29
C MET A 50 8.42 10.32 -14.65
N ASP A 51 8.36 10.39 -13.31
CA ASP A 51 9.05 11.41 -12.55
C ASP A 51 10.59 11.26 -12.72
N TRP A 52 11.35 12.36 -12.55
CA TRP A 52 12.82 12.36 -12.73
C TRP A 52 13.54 11.33 -11.84
N MET A 53 13.04 11.12 -10.60
CA MET A 53 13.56 10.11 -9.68
C MET A 53 13.32 8.68 -10.17
N GLU A 54 12.16 8.44 -10.75
CA GLU A 54 11.78 7.16 -11.30
C GLU A 54 12.58 6.83 -12.55
N GLN A 55 12.84 7.84 -13.39
CA GLN A 55 13.70 7.71 -14.57
C GLN A 55 15.13 7.34 -14.21
N GLU A 56 15.74 8.00 -13.21
CA GLU A 56 17.11 7.72 -12.79
C GLU A 56 17.26 6.34 -12.13
N ARG A 57 16.27 5.91 -11.36
CA ARG A 57 16.33 4.65 -10.59
C ARG A 57 15.71 3.46 -11.33
N GLY A 58 14.97 3.70 -12.41
CA GLY A 58 14.29 2.67 -13.19
C GLY A 58 13.13 1.98 -12.47
N ILE A 59 12.64 2.54 -11.36
CA ILE A 59 11.54 1.99 -10.55
C ILE A 59 10.44 3.01 -10.37
N THR A 60 9.18 2.59 -10.33
CA THR A 60 8.06 3.45 -9.96
C THR A 60 8.06 3.66 -8.45
N ILE A 61 8.08 4.92 -8.04
CA ILE A 61 8.15 5.35 -6.63
C ILE A 61 6.79 5.84 -6.16
N THR A 62 6.12 6.66 -6.98
CA THR A 62 4.83 7.26 -6.68
C THR A 62 3.76 6.75 -7.63
N SER A 63 2.53 6.55 -7.12
CA SER A 63 1.41 6.19 -7.98
C SER A 63 1.02 7.37 -8.88
N ALA A 64 0.97 7.14 -10.19
CA ALA A 64 0.52 8.11 -11.19
C ALA A 64 -0.87 7.75 -11.69
N ALA A 65 -1.78 8.73 -11.73
CA ALA A 65 -3.11 8.55 -12.29
C ALA A 65 -3.16 9.10 -13.72
N THR A 66 -3.57 8.29 -14.66
CA THR A 66 -3.68 8.66 -16.08
C THR A 66 -4.99 8.16 -16.66
N THR A 67 -5.61 8.98 -17.51
CA THR A 67 -6.85 8.61 -18.21
C THR A 67 -6.59 8.36 -19.69
N CYS A 68 -7.04 7.24 -20.20
CA CYS A 68 -7.02 6.92 -21.61
C CYS A 68 -8.39 6.38 -22.08
N PHE A 69 -8.50 6.16 -23.40
CA PHE A 69 -9.76 5.72 -24.01
C PHE A 69 -9.48 4.56 -24.97
N TRP A 70 -10.26 3.49 -24.82
CA TRP A 70 -10.17 2.35 -25.69
C TRP A 70 -11.56 1.84 -26.05
N ARG A 71 -11.80 1.61 -27.32
CA ARG A 71 -13.16 1.28 -27.81
C ARG A 71 -14.15 2.35 -27.30
N HIS A 72 -15.18 1.92 -26.60
CA HIS A 72 -16.22 2.79 -26.02
C HIS A 72 -16.01 3.14 -24.54
N CYS A 73 -14.89 2.69 -23.95
CA CYS A 73 -14.61 2.85 -22.55
C CYS A 73 -13.58 3.94 -22.25
N ARG A 74 -13.79 4.61 -21.12
CA ARG A 74 -12.79 5.43 -20.45
C ARG A 74 -12.06 4.55 -19.41
N ILE A 75 -10.75 4.52 -19.49
CA ILE A 75 -9.91 3.75 -18.58
C ILE A 75 -9.05 4.72 -17.78
N ASN A 76 -9.26 4.76 -16.47
CA ASN A 76 -8.39 5.45 -15.53
C ASN A 76 -7.40 4.44 -14.99
N ILE A 77 -6.12 4.70 -15.21
CA ILE A 77 -5.02 3.82 -14.81
C ILE A 77 -4.32 4.48 -13.63
N ILE A 78 -4.15 3.75 -12.54
CA ILE A 78 -3.26 4.11 -11.45
C ILE A 78 -2.07 3.16 -11.51
N ASP A 79 -0.90 3.70 -11.86
CA ASP A 79 0.35 2.96 -11.85
C ASP A 79 0.88 2.87 -10.42
N THR A 80 1.04 1.65 -9.89
CA THR A 80 1.42 1.42 -8.49
C THR A 80 2.91 1.10 -8.38
N PRO A 81 3.60 1.55 -7.31
CA PRO A 81 4.99 1.15 -7.07
C PRO A 81 5.15 -0.37 -6.96
N GLY A 82 6.29 -0.87 -7.40
CA GLY A 82 6.64 -2.30 -7.27
C GLY A 82 7.58 -2.61 -6.11
N HIS A 83 8.08 -1.61 -5.38
CA HIS A 83 9.07 -1.79 -4.31
C HIS A 83 8.39 -1.84 -2.94
N VAL A 84 8.91 -2.70 -2.05
CA VAL A 84 8.33 -2.95 -0.71
C VAL A 84 8.33 -1.74 0.21
N ASP A 85 9.29 -0.83 0.08
CA ASP A 85 9.31 0.41 0.88
C ASP A 85 8.12 1.33 0.57
N PHE A 86 7.42 1.08 -0.55
CA PHE A 86 6.25 1.84 -1.01
C PHE A 86 4.94 1.02 -0.98
N THR A 87 4.87 -0.02 -0.16
CA THR A 87 3.65 -0.85 -0.02
C THR A 87 2.42 -0.04 0.33
N VAL A 88 2.59 1.06 1.05
CA VAL A 88 1.51 1.99 1.41
C VAL A 88 0.95 2.71 0.17
N GLU A 89 1.78 3.09 -0.79
CA GLU A 89 1.31 3.65 -2.07
C GLU A 89 0.47 2.62 -2.84
N VAL A 90 0.85 1.35 -2.79
CA VAL A 90 0.07 0.25 -3.37
C VAL A 90 -1.26 0.10 -2.65
N GLU A 91 -1.27 0.08 -1.32
CA GLU A 91 -2.48 -0.08 -0.51
C GLU A 91 -3.47 1.08 -0.74
N ARG A 92 -2.97 2.31 -0.79
CA ARG A 92 -3.75 3.51 -1.13
C ARG A 92 -4.39 3.40 -2.50
N SER A 93 -3.64 2.94 -3.49
CA SER A 93 -4.13 2.74 -4.85
C SER A 93 -5.19 1.65 -4.92
N LEU A 94 -4.93 0.49 -4.31
CA LEU A 94 -5.88 -0.64 -4.28
C LEU A 94 -7.22 -0.26 -3.64
N ARG A 95 -7.23 0.64 -2.68
CA ARG A 95 -8.43 1.10 -2.00
C ARG A 95 -9.40 1.84 -2.94
N VAL A 96 -8.87 2.55 -3.92
CA VAL A 96 -9.66 3.38 -4.84
C VAL A 96 -9.89 2.75 -6.21
N LEU A 97 -9.33 1.57 -6.45
CA LEU A 97 -9.48 0.85 -7.70
C LEU A 97 -10.72 -0.05 -7.72
N ASP A 98 -11.26 -0.25 -8.91
CA ASP A 98 -12.32 -1.24 -9.15
C ASP A 98 -11.74 -2.60 -9.52
N GLY A 99 -10.61 -2.62 -10.22
CA GLY A 99 -9.89 -3.82 -10.59
C GLY A 99 -8.40 -3.57 -10.80
N ALA A 100 -7.62 -4.63 -10.97
CA ALA A 100 -6.19 -4.52 -11.17
C ALA A 100 -5.67 -5.47 -12.26
N VAL A 101 -4.64 -5.04 -12.96
CA VAL A 101 -3.87 -5.86 -13.89
C VAL A 101 -2.51 -6.15 -13.25
N THR A 102 -2.21 -7.40 -13.01
CA THR A 102 -0.92 -7.84 -12.49
C THR A 102 -0.02 -8.26 -13.64
N VAL A 103 1.10 -7.57 -13.80
CA VAL A 103 2.10 -7.87 -14.83
C VAL A 103 3.15 -8.80 -14.25
N LEU A 104 3.28 -10.00 -14.80
CA LEU A 104 4.28 -11.00 -14.42
C LEU A 104 5.32 -11.16 -15.52
N CYS A 105 6.57 -11.42 -15.14
CA CYS A 105 7.62 -11.75 -16.09
C CYS A 105 7.52 -13.23 -16.50
N ALA A 106 7.51 -13.54 -17.79
CA ALA A 106 7.43 -14.91 -18.31
C ALA A 106 8.59 -15.80 -17.86
N LYS A 107 9.73 -15.23 -17.46
CA LYS A 107 10.89 -15.95 -16.92
C LYS A 107 10.85 -16.05 -15.39
N GLY A 108 10.63 -14.94 -14.69
CA GLY A 108 10.65 -14.87 -13.22
C GLY A 108 9.37 -15.39 -12.56
N GLY A 109 8.24 -15.23 -13.24
CA GLY A 109 6.94 -15.66 -12.74
C GLY A 109 6.49 -14.90 -11.49
N VAL A 110 6.02 -15.62 -10.50
CA VAL A 110 5.58 -15.06 -9.21
C VAL A 110 6.79 -14.84 -8.32
N GLU A 111 7.04 -13.59 -7.97
CA GLU A 111 8.13 -13.16 -7.07
C GLU A 111 7.58 -12.71 -5.71
N PRO A 112 8.42 -12.59 -4.65
CA PRO A 112 7.97 -12.24 -3.31
C PRO A 112 7.17 -10.94 -3.24
N GLN A 113 7.58 -9.93 -4.01
CA GLN A 113 6.85 -8.67 -4.09
C GLN A 113 5.46 -8.85 -4.72
N THR A 114 5.34 -9.73 -5.72
CA THR A 114 4.05 -10.11 -6.30
C THR A 114 3.13 -10.70 -5.23
N GLU A 115 3.64 -11.60 -4.40
CA GLU A 115 2.85 -12.22 -3.32
C GLU A 115 2.35 -11.19 -2.31
N THR A 116 3.19 -10.21 -1.96
CA THR A 116 2.82 -9.13 -1.03
C THR A 116 1.70 -8.25 -1.59
N VAL A 117 1.87 -7.77 -2.83
CA VAL A 117 0.85 -6.95 -3.49
C VAL A 117 -0.43 -7.75 -3.73
N TRP A 118 -0.30 -9.03 -4.05
CA TRP A 118 -1.43 -9.94 -4.23
C TRP A 118 -2.26 -10.10 -2.96
N ARG A 119 -1.61 -10.33 -1.80
CA ARG A 119 -2.28 -10.40 -0.49
C ARG A 119 -2.97 -9.09 -0.11
N GLN A 120 -2.37 -7.94 -0.44
CA GLN A 120 -3.02 -6.64 -0.24
C GLN A 120 -4.29 -6.51 -1.10
N ALA A 121 -4.23 -6.95 -2.35
CA ALA A 121 -5.40 -6.96 -3.23
C ALA A 121 -6.49 -7.93 -2.74
N ASP A 122 -6.13 -9.06 -2.11
CA ASP A 122 -7.08 -9.97 -1.45
C ASP A 122 -7.78 -9.29 -0.27
N LYS A 123 -7.04 -8.55 0.56
CA LYS A 123 -7.60 -7.80 1.70
C LYS A 123 -8.75 -6.86 1.28
N TYR A 124 -8.61 -6.24 0.10
CA TYR A 124 -9.61 -5.31 -0.42
C TYR A 124 -10.58 -5.94 -1.45
N HIS A 125 -10.53 -7.26 -1.63
CA HIS A 125 -11.35 -8.00 -2.60
C HIS A 125 -11.33 -7.38 -3.99
N VAL A 126 -10.14 -6.97 -4.46
CA VAL A 126 -9.97 -6.33 -5.77
C VAL A 126 -9.97 -7.39 -6.87
N PRO A 127 -10.92 -7.35 -7.83
CA PRO A 127 -10.91 -8.18 -9.02
C PRO A 127 -9.61 -8.00 -9.81
N ARG A 128 -9.03 -9.09 -10.31
CA ARG A 128 -7.72 -9.08 -10.97
C ARG A 128 -7.72 -9.88 -12.26
N MET A 129 -6.88 -9.43 -13.18
CA MET A 129 -6.40 -10.20 -14.30
C MET A 129 -4.88 -10.19 -14.35
N VAL A 130 -4.28 -11.12 -15.04
CA VAL A 130 -2.82 -11.24 -15.17
C VAL A 130 -2.40 -11.09 -16.62
N TYR A 131 -1.33 -10.35 -16.83
CA TYR A 131 -0.62 -10.22 -18.08
C TYR A 131 0.80 -10.78 -17.93
N ILE A 132 1.07 -11.93 -18.55
CA ILE A 132 2.40 -12.53 -18.58
C ILE A 132 3.20 -11.86 -19.69
N ASN A 133 4.08 -10.97 -19.27
CA ASN A 133 4.90 -10.10 -20.12
C ASN A 133 6.29 -10.70 -20.40
N LYS A 134 7.00 -10.13 -21.35
CA LYS A 134 8.35 -10.54 -21.75
C LYS A 134 8.40 -11.97 -22.29
N MET A 135 7.42 -12.36 -23.08
CA MET A 135 7.40 -13.67 -23.75
C MET A 135 8.54 -13.86 -24.76
N ASP A 136 9.23 -12.77 -25.13
CA ASP A 136 10.34 -12.72 -26.09
C ASP A 136 11.73 -12.96 -25.48
N ILE A 137 11.87 -13.02 -24.16
CA ILE A 137 13.20 -13.17 -23.53
C ILE A 137 13.59 -14.65 -23.35
N MET A 138 14.89 -14.91 -23.32
CA MET A 138 15.42 -16.25 -23.07
C MET A 138 15.00 -16.80 -21.72
N GLY A 139 14.42 -17.99 -21.68
CA GLY A 139 13.86 -18.63 -20.49
C GLY A 139 12.38 -18.29 -20.23
N ALA A 140 11.70 -17.60 -21.15
CA ALA A 140 10.26 -17.33 -21.04
C ALA A 140 9.45 -18.64 -21.09
N ASN A 141 8.60 -18.87 -20.10
CA ASN A 141 7.76 -20.05 -20.01
C ASN A 141 6.39 -19.72 -19.40
N PHE A 142 5.39 -19.56 -20.25
CA PHE A 142 4.01 -19.24 -19.87
C PHE A 142 3.40 -20.26 -18.90
N TYR A 143 3.56 -21.54 -19.18
CA TYR A 143 2.94 -22.62 -18.39
C TYR A 143 3.55 -22.76 -17.00
N ASN A 144 4.86 -22.52 -16.90
CA ASN A 144 5.53 -22.47 -15.59
C ASN A 144 5.00 -21.32 -14.73
N VAL A 145 4.81 -20.13 -15.31
CA VAL A 145 4.23 -19.00 -14.58
C VAL A 145 2.80 -19.30 -14.13
N LEU A 146 2.00 -19.93 -14.97
CA LEU A 146 0.66 -20.37 -14.63
C LEU A 146 0.65 -21.35 -13.44
N ASN A 147 1.54 -22.31 -13.44
CA ASN A 147 1.70 -23.24 -12.31
C ASN A 147 2.12 -22.52 -11.02
N MET A 148 3.08 -21.57 -11.13
CA MET A 148 3.48 -20.75 -9.98
C MET A 148 2.31 -19.94 -9.41
N MET A 149 1.40 -19.44 -10.24
CA MET A 149 0.20 -18.74 -9.78
C MET A 149 -0.71 -19.66 -8.95
N HIS A 150 -0.94 -20.89 -9.42
CA HIS A 150 -1.72 -21.88 -8.68
C HIS A 150 -1.09 -22.26 -7.35
N GLU A 151 0.23 -22.54 -7.35
CA GLU A 151 0.94 -23.03 -6.17
C GLU A 151 1.20 -21.92 -5.12
N ARG A 152 1.61 -20.73 -5.56
CA ARG A 152 2.10 -19.67 -4.66
C ARG A 152 1.04 -18.62 -4.34
N LEU A 153 0.23 -18.21 -5.33
CA LEU A 153 -0.85 -17.27 -5.13
C LEU A 153 -2.17 -17.96 -4.74
N LYS A 154 -2.25 -19.29 -4.91
CA LYS A 154 -3.44 -20.11 -4.63
C LYS A 154 -4.71 -19.55 -5.26
N CYS A 155 -4.57 -18.97 -6.45
CA CYS A 155 -5.67 -18.37 -7.18
C CYS A 155 -6.14 -19.29 -8.32
N ASN A 156 -7.40 -19.16 -8.71
CA ASN A 156 -7.95 -19.84 -9.87
C ASN A 156 -7.54 -19.09 -11.15
N ALA A 157 -6.28 -19.26 -11.57
CA ALA A 157 -5.73 -18.65 -12.77
C ALA A 157 -6.16 -19.46 -14.00
N VAL A 158 -6.93 -18.82 -14.87
CA VAL A 158 -7.47 -19.46 -16.08
C VAL A 158 -7.00 -18.68 -17.30
N PRO A 159 -6.21 -19.30 -18.21
CA PRO A 159 -5.83 -18.66 -19.44
C PRO A 159 -7.04 -18.37 -20.33
N ILE A 160 -7.09 -17.17 -20.85
CA ILE A 160 -8.00 -16.78 -21.95
C ILE A 160 -7.24 -16.67 -23.27
N GLN A 161 -5.92 -16.77 -23.21
CA GLN A 161 -5.01 -16.76 -24.35
C GLN A 161 -3.87 -17.76 -24.09
N LEU A 162 -3.35 -18.36 -25.17
CA LEU A 162 -2.11 -19.13 -25.17
C LEU A 162 -1.07 -18.48 -26.08
N PRO A 163 0.22 -18.52 -25.75
CA PRO A 163 1.28 -17.97 -26.61
C PRO A 163 1.50 -18.86 -27.84
N ILE A 164 1.76 -18.22 -28.98
CA ILE A 164 2.25 -18.88 -30.19
C ILE A 164 3.76 -18.70 -30.25
N GLY A 165 4.50 -19.74 -29.86
CA GLY A 165 5.95 -19.68 -29.67
C GLY A 165 6.35 -19.03 -28.33
N ALA A 166 7.64 -19.04 -28.07
CA ALA A 166 8.27 -18.40 -26.90
C ALA A 166 9.65 -17.87 -27.30
N GLU A 167 10.21 -16.99 -26.50
CA GLU A 167 11.51 -16.37 -26.75
C GLU A 167 11.54 -15.66 -28.14
N SER A 168 12.56 -15.91 -28.95
CA SER A 168 12.69 -15.33 -30.30
C SER A 168 11.53 -15.71 -31.23
N ASP A 169 10.87 -16.83 -30.97
CA ASP A 169 9.81 -17.40 -31.82
C ASP A 169 8.41 -16.92 -31.40
N PHE A 170 8.31 -16.10 -30.36
CA PHE A 170 7.03 -15.52 -29.94
C PHE A 170 6.50 -14.59 -31.04
N ARG A 171 5.40 -15.01 -31.68
CA ARG A 171 4.83 -14.31 -32.84
C ARG A 171 3.36 -13.94 -32.71
N GLY A 172 2.65 -14.47 -31.71
CA GLY A 172 1.22 -14.24 -31.57
C GLY A 172 0.61 -14.90 -30.36
N VAL A 173 -0.71 -14.87 -30.31
CA VAL A 173 -1.51 -15.49 -29.25
C VAL A 173 -2.68 -16.25 -29.85
N VAL A 174 -3.09 -17.34 -29.21
CA VAL A 174 -4.35 -18.03 -29.47
C VAL A 174 -5.40 -17.48 -28.54
N ASP A 175 -6.48 -16.92 -29.07
CA ASP A 175 -7.67 -16.55 -28.29
C ASP A 175 -8.51 -17.80 -28.03
N LEU A 176 -8.59 -18.21 -26.79
CA LEU A 176 -9.32 -19.40 -26.36
C LEU A 176 -10.84 -19.21 -26.35
N ILE A 177 -11.32 -17.97 -26.35
CA ILE A 177 -12.76 -17.69 -26.41
C ILE A 177 -13.26 -17.88 -27.83
N ARG A 178 -12.53 -17.34 -28.81
CA ARG A 178 -12.86 -17.42 -30.26
C ARG A 178 -12.31 -18.67 -30.95
N MET A 179 -11.36 -19.35 -30.32
CA MET A 179 -10.60 -20.46 -30.92
C MET A 179 -9.93 -20.06 -32.25
N LYS A 180 -9.22 -18.93 -32.22
CA LYS A 180 -8.50 -18.37 -33.36
C LYS A 180 -7.11 -17.86 -32.93
N ALA A 181 -6.19 -17.81 -33.89
CA ALA A 181 -4.87 -17.27 -33.70
C ALA A 181 -4.80 -15.79 -34.12
N PHE A 182 -4.11 -14.96 -33.36
CA PHE A 182 -3.76 -13.57 -33.72
C PHE A 182 -2.24 -13.49 -33.83
N VAL A 183 -1.76 -13.24 -35.03
CA VAL A 183 -0.32 -13.23 -35.36
C VAL A 183 0.12 -11.81 -35.71
N PHE A 184 1.22 -11.38 -35.12
CA PHE A 184 1.78 -10.04 -35.29
C PHE A 184 2.85 -10.04 -36.39
N TYR A 185 2.69 -9.20 -37.42
CA TYR A 185 3.54 -9.14 -38.60
C TYR A 185 4.46 -7.91 -38.66
N ASP A 186 4.26 -6.93 -37.80
CA ASP A 186 5.08 -5.74 -37.72
C ASP A 186 5.67 -5.50 -36.33
N GLU A 187 6.69 -4.65 -36.27
CA GLU A 187 7.37 -4.31 -35.01
C GLU A 187 6.55 -3.37 -34.10
N LEU A 188 5.55 -2.69 -34.66
CA LEU A 188 4.66 -1.78 -33.93
C LEU A 188 3.38 -2.46 -33.44
N GLY A 189 3.20 -3.78 -33.73
CA GLY A 189 2.02 -4.53 -33.35
C GLY A 189 0.71 -4.00 -33.94
N LYS A 190 0.77 -3.32 -35.11
CA LYS A 190 -0.40 -2.77 -35.80
C LYS A 190 -0.94 -3.68 -36.88
N ASP A 191 -0.10 -4.49 -37.53
CA ASP A 191 -0.49 -5.52 -38.47
C ASP A 191 -0.72 -6.82 -37.72
N VAL A 192 -1.93 -6.96 -37.14
CA VAL A 192 -2.38 -8.15 -36.46
C VAL A 192 -3.37 -8.89 -37.33
N ARG A 193 -3.08 -10.14 -37.64
CA ARG A 193 -3.92 -10.96 -38.56
C ARG A 193 -4.54 -12.11 -37.79
N GLU A 194 -5.83 -12.28 -38.04
CA GLU A 194 -6.61 -13.43 -37.56
C GLU A 194 -6.31 -14.63 -38.50
N GLU A 195 -5.86 -15.73 -37.92
CA GLU A 195 -5.46 -16.95 -38.61
C GLU A 195 -6.04 -18.20 -37.93
N LYS A 196 -5.91 -19.32 -38.59
CA LYS A 196 -6.20 -20.62 -37.95
C LYS A 196 -5.16 -20.94 -36.91
N ILE A 197 -5.58 -21.61 -35.85
CA ILE A 197 -4.65 -22.09 -34.80
C ILE A 197 -3.62 -23.01 -35.47
N PRO A 198 -2.32 -22.83 -35.20
CA PRO A 198 -1.26 -23.73 -35.67
C PRO A 198 -1.58 -25.19 -35.31
N GLU A 199 -1.28 -26.12 -36.21
CA GLU A 199 -1.62 -27.55 -36.03
C GLU A 199 -1.02 -28.12 -34.73
N ASP A 200 0.19 -27.72 -34.38
CA ASP A 200 0.93 -28.12 -33.16
C ASP A 200 0.30 -27.61 -31.87
N LEU A 201 -0.54 -26.58 -31.95
CA LEU A 201 -1.23 -25.98 -30.79
C LEU A 201 -2.72 -26.34 -30.73
N THR A 202 -3.27 -27.00 -31.73
CA THR A 202 -4.72 -27.23 -31.82
C THR A 202 -5.24 -28.09 -30.65
N GLU A 203 -4.57 -29.19 -30.32
CA GLU A 203 -4.96 -30.05 -29.18
C GLU A 203 -4.86 -29.31 -27.85
N LEU A 204 -3.77 -28.58 -27.65
CA LEU A 204 -3.54 -27.80 -26.44
C LEU A 204 -4.56 -26.66 -26.30
N ALA A 205 -4.87 -25.98 -27.39
CA ALA A 205 -5.89 -24.93 -27.40
C ALA A 205 -7.27 -25.48 -27.04
N GLN A 206 -7.61 -26.66 -27.56
CA GLN A 206 -8.85 -27.35 -27.22
C GLN A 206 -8.91 -27.73 -25.75
N GLU A 207 -7.85 -28.30 -25.21
CA GLU A 207 -7.74 -28.64 -23.77
C GLU A 207 -7.96 -27.39 -22.88
N TYR A 208 -7.30 -26.27 -23.19
CA TYR A 208 -7.44 -25.05 -22.41
C TYR A 208 -8.78 -24.34 -22.64
N HIS A 209 -9.38 -24.46 -23.80
CA HIS A 209 -10.75 -24.01 -24.03
C HIS A 209 -11.76 -24.77 -23.17
N GLU A 210 -11.63 -26.09 -23.07
CA GLU A 210 -12.46 -26.92 -22.19
C GLU A 210 -12.28 -26.55 -20.72
N LYS A 211 -11.04 -26.34 -20.27
CA LYS A 211 -10.74 -25.84 -18.92
C LYS A 211 -11.37 -24.46 -18.66
N LEU A 212 -11.38 -23.58 -19.66
CA LEU A 212 -12.05 -22.28 -19.56
C LEU A 212 -13.56 -22.44 -19.42
N LEU A 213 -14.19 -23.30 -20.23
CA LEU A 213 -15.63 -23.60 -20.15
C LEU A 213 -15.99 -24.22 -18.80
N ASP A 214 -15.19 -25.15 -18.30
CA ASP A 214 -15.36 -25.74 -16.97
C ASP A 214 -15.31 -24.68 -15.87
N ALA A 215 -14.30 -23.79 -15.91
CA ALA A 215 -14.12 -22.71 -14.92
C ALA A 215 -15.28 -21.68 -14.90
N VAL A 216 -16.00 -21.48 -16.01
CA VAL A 216 -17.11 -20.54 -16.09
C VAL A 216 -18.49 -21.18 -16.06
N SER A 217 -18.59 -22.49 -16.16
CA SER A 217 -19.86 -23.23 -16.12
C SER A 217 -20.64 -23.02 -14.83
N ASP A 218 -19.93 -22.87 -13.70
CA ASP A 218 -20.54 -22.58 -12.39
C ASP A 218 -21.20 -21.19 -12.29
N GLN A 219 -20.96 -20.31 -13.28
CA GLN A 219 -21.48 -18.94 -13.27
C GLN A 219 -22.85 -18.78 -13.94
N ASP A 220 -23.20 -19.73 -14.78
CA ASP A 220 -24.44 -19.68 -15.57
C ASP A 220 -24.94 -21.10 -15.89
N ASP A 221 -26.12 -21.46 -15.42
CA ASP A 221 -26.74 -22.77 -15.61
C ASP A 221 -26.91 -23.10 -17.12
N ALA A 222 -27.15 -22.09 -17.97
CA ALA A 222 -27.27 -22.27 -19.39
C ALA A 222 -25.93 -22.68 -20.06
N ILE A 223 -24.80 -22.14 -19.59
CA ILE A 223 -23.48 -22.58 -20.06
C ILE A 223 -23.21 -24.02 -19.61
N MET A 224 -23.54 -24.36 -18.37
CA MET A 224 -23.39 -25.71 -17.87
C MET A 224 -24.23 -26.71 -18.69
N GLU A 225 -25.45 -26.38 -19.02
CA GLU A 225 -26.34 -27.24 -19.84
C GLU A 225 -25.78 -27.47 -21.26
N LEU A 226 -25.35 -26.40 -21.94
CA LEU A 226 -24.72 -26.48 -23.25
C LEU A 226 -23.41 -27.29 -23.22
N TYR A 227 -22.56 -27.01 -22.24
CA TYR A 227 -21.28 -27.71 -22.08
C TYR A 227 -21.47 -29.20 -21.83
N LEU A 228 -22.40 -29.58 -20.95
CA LEU A 228 -22.70 -31.00 -20.65
C LEU A 228 -23.38 -31.72 -21.80
N SER A 229 -24.16 -31.01 -22.63
CA SER A 229 -24.80 -31.59 -23.84
C SER A 229 -23.82 -31.71 -25.02
N GLY A 230 -22.62 -31.11 -24.91
CA GLY A 230 -21.63 -31.10 -25.99
C GLY A 230 -21.97 -30.14 -27.11
N GLU A 231 -22.83 -29.17 -26.86
CA GLU A 231 -23.17 -28.09 -27.80
C GLU A 231 -22.16 -26.95 -27.66
N GLU A 232 -21.99 -26.21 -28.78
CA GLU A 232 -21.11 -25.04 -28.79
C GLU A 232 -21.68 -23.91 -27.93
N VAL A 233 -20.88 -23.40 -26.96
CA VAL A 233 -21.28 -22.27 -26.13
C VAL A 233 -21.01 -20.96 -26.87
N PRO A 234 -22.00 -20.06 -27.01
CA PRO A 234 -21.81 -18.77 -27.69
C PRO A 234 -20.75 -17.90 -27.05
N GLU A 235 -19.96 -17.19 -27.86
CA GLU A 235 -18.85 -16.31 -27.40
C GLU A 235 -19.31 -15.26 -26.40
N ASP A 236 -20.45 -14.63 -26.60
CA ASP A 236 -21.01 -13.60 -25.73
C ASP A 236 -21.37 -14.14 -24.35
N MET A 237 -21.85 -15.38 -24.26
CA MET A 237 -22.10 -16.06 -23.00
C MET A 237 -20.80 -16.36 -22.24
N ILE A 238 -19.77 -16.85 -22.95
CA ILE A 238 -18.45 -17.10 -22.36
C ILE A 238 -17.88 -15.80 -21.81
N ARG A 239 -17.90 -14.71 -22.56
CA ARG A 239 -17.42 -13.39 -22.13
C ARG A 239 -18.15 -12.87 -20.92
N ALA A 240 -19.47 -12.97 -20.89
CA ALA A 240 -20.29 -12.55 -19.75
C ALA A 240 -19.96 -13.35 -18.49
N ALA A 241 -19.76 -14.67 -18.62
CA ALA A 241 -19.42 -15.56 -17.52
C ALA A 241 -18.00 -15.30 -16.97
N ILE A 242 -17.01 -15.09 -17.85
CA ILE A 242 -15.64 -14.69 -17.46
C ILE A 242 -15.71 -13.38 -16.66
N ARG A 243 -16.43 -12.37 -17.15
CA ARG A 243 -16.60 -11.10 -16.46
C ARG A 243 -17.21 -11.30 -15.08
N LYS A 244 -18.29 -12.06 -14.98
CA LYS A 244 -18.99 -12.34 -13.71
C LYS A 244 -18.07 -13.03 -12.71
N ALA A 245 -17.34 -14.08 -13.14
CA ALA A 245 -16.39 -14.80 -12.29
C ALA A 245 -15.21 -13.92 -11.86
N THR A 246 -14.71 -13.05 -12.73
CA THR A 246 -13.61 -12.12 -12.44
C THR A 246 -14.04 -11.08 -11.40
N ILE A 247 -15.22 -10.47 -11.58
CA ILE A 247 -15.76 -9.48 -10.64
C ILE A 247 -16.03 -10.11 -9.27
N ALA A 248 -16.47 -11.36 -9.23
CA ALA A 248 -16.68 -12.12 -8.01
C ALA A 248 -15.39 -12.62 -7.34
N VAL A 249 -14.21 -12.34 -7.93
CA VAL A 249 -12.88 -12.83 -7.48
C VAL A 249 -12.79 -14.36 -7.41
N GLN A 250 -13.58 -15.06 -8.22
CA GLN A 250 -13.59 -16.52 -8.31
C GLN A 250 -12.65 -17.05 -9.38
N MET A 251 -12.28 -16.20 -10.33
CA MET A 251 -11.40 -16.50 -11.45
C MET A 251 -10.45 -15.34 -11.71
N VAL A 252 -9.24 -15.67 -12.14
CA VAL A 252 -8.24 -14.70 -12.61
C VAL A 252 -7.93 -14.98 -14.08
N PRO A 253 -8.45 -14.18 -15.02
CA PRO A 253 -8.12 -14.32 -16.43
C PRO A 253 -6.62 -14.06 -16.67
N VAL A 254 -5.98 -14.90 -17.47
CA VAL A 254 -4.55 -14.79 -17.80
C VAL A 254 -4.38 -14.53 -19.29
N THR A 255 -3.66 -13.46 -19.59
CA THR A 255 -3.24 -13.05 -20.94
C THR A 255 -1.72 -13.08 -21.06
N CYS A 256 -1.17 -13.00 -22.26
CA CYS A 256 0.27 -12.97 -22.46
C CYS A 256 0.69 -12.05 -23.60
N GLY A 257 1.98 -11.67 -23.59
CA GLY A 257 2.55 -10.84 -24.63
C GLY A 257 3.96 -10.36 -24.34
N THR A 258 4.41 -9.39 -25.10
CA THR A 258 5.65 -8.66 -24.87
C THR A 258 5.47 -7.18 -25.15
N SER A 259 5.36 -6.39 -24.07
CA SER A 259 5.17 -4.94 -24.20
C SER A 259 6.33 -4.26 -24.91
N TYR A 260 7.57 -4.72 -24.67
CA TYR A 260 8.76 -4.15 -25.32
C TYR A 260 8.72 -4.34 -26.84
N LYS A 261 8.25 -5.48 -27.33
CA LYS A 261 8.10 -5.79 -28.76
C LYS A 261 6.73 -5.41 -29.31
N ASN A 262 5.89 -4.71 -28.55
CA ASN A 262 4.58 -4.23 -28.99
C ASN A 262 3.59 -5.34 -29.41
N LYS A 263 3.64 -6.51 -28.78
CA LYS A 263 2.79 -7.65 -29.11
C LYS A 263 1.92 -8.05 -27.92
N GLY A 264 0.60 -8.10 -28.09
CA GLY A 264 -0.36 -8.55 -27.09
C GLY A 264 -0.91 -7.44 -26.17
N VAL A 265 -0.55 -6.16 -26.37
CA VAL A 265 -1.04 -5.05 -25.54
C VAL A 265 -2.45 -4.60 -25.94
N GLN A 266 -2.80 -4.67 -27.22
CA GLN A 266 -4.15 -4.35 -27.70
C GLN A 266 -5.15 -5.38 -27.20
N GLU A 267 -4.79 -6.66 -27.23
CA GLU A 267 -5.58 -7.75 -26.69
C GLU A 267 -5.75 -7.64 -25.17
N LEU A 268 -4.72 -7.15 -24.45
CA LEU A 268 -4.82 -6.80 -23.03
C LEU A 268 -5.84 -5.67 -22.81
N LEU A 269 -5.81 -4.62 -23.63
CA LEU A 269 -6.77 -3.52 -23.55
C LEU A 269 -8.21 -4.00 -23.82
N ASP A 270 -8.40 -4.88 -24.77
CA ASP A 270 -9.70 -5.51 -25.03
C ASP A 270 -10.17 -6.32 -23.82
N ALA A 271 -9.31 -7.13 -23.23
CA ALA A 271 -9.61 -7.89 -22.03
C ALA A 271 -9.94 -7.00 -20.81
N ILE A 272 -9.27 -5.86 -20.65
CA ILE A 272 -9.60 -4.87 -19.62
C ILE A 272 -11.02 -4.34 -19.81
N VAL A 273 -11.39 -3.96 -21.03
CA VAL A 273 -12.73 -3.44 -21.34
C VAL A 273 -13.79 -4.51 -21.11
N ASP A 274 -13.53 -5.75 -21.53
CA ASP A 274 -14.51 -6.82 -21.50
C ASP A 274 -14.68 -7.44 -20.10
N PHE A 275 -13.62 -7.60 -19.33
CA PHE A 275 -13.65 -8.40 -18.09
C PHE A 275 -13.44 -7.60 -16.79
N MET A 276 -12.84 -6.42 -16.83
CA MET A 276 -12.64 -5.62 -15.62
C MET A 276 -13.95 -4.92 -15.20
N PRO A 277 -14.15 -4.75 -13.86
CA PRO A 277 -15.36 -4.12 -13.36
C PRO A 277 -15.48 -2.65 -13.74
N SER A 278 -16.70 -2.20 -13.85
CA SER A 278 -17.10 -0.80 -13.84
C SER A 278 -17.42 -0.34 -12.41
N PRO A 279 -17.53 0.96 -12.12
CA PRO A 279 -17.99 1.44 -10.82
C PRO A 279 -19.38 0.92 -10.41
N LEU A 280 -20.24 0.54 -11.36
CA LEU A 280 -21.57 -0.03 -11.11
C LEU A 280 -21.51 -1.46 -10.57
N ASP A 281 -20.49 -2.22 -10.93
CA ASP A 281 -20.31 -3.60 -10.47
C ASP A 281 -19.99 -3.66 -8.96
N LYS A 282 -19.40 -2.58 -8.42
CA LYS A 282 -19.33 -2.32 -6.99
C LYS A 282 -20.59 -1.57 -6.58
N LYS A 283 -21.52 -2.22 -5.88
CA LYS A 283 -22.85 -1.68 -5.51
C LYS A 283 -22.81 -0.31 -4.82
N GLY A 284 -21.63 0.19 -4.47
CA GLY A 284 -21.35 1.45 -3.80
C GLY A 284 -20.29 1.29 -2.71
N ILE A 285 -20.20 2.27 -1.82
CA ILE A 285 -19.23 2.27 -0.72
C ILE A 285 -19.92 2.44 0.62
N ALA A 286 -19.48 1.67 1.61
CA ALA A 286 -19.88 1.82 3.00
C ALA A 286 -19.06 2.93 3.68
N GLY A 287 -19.66 3.54 4.69
CA GLY A 287 -19.03 4.54 5.53
C GLY A 287 -19.80 4.69 6.84
N VAL A 288 -19.38 5.64 7.65
CA VAL A 288 -20.00 5.94 8.94
C VAL A 288 -20.45 7.40 8.95
N ASN A 289 -21.65 7.65 9.43
CA ASN A 289 -22.13 9.02 9.64
C ASN A 289 -21.44 9.63 10.86
N PRO A 290 -20.64 10.70 10.73
CA PRO A 290 -19.86 11.25 11.84
C PRO A 290 -20.72 11.91 12.93
N LYS A 291 -22.03 12.08 12.71
CA LYS A 291 -22.94 12.69 13.70
C LYS A 291 -23.70 11.66 14.50
N THR A 292 -24.04 10.52 13.89
CA THR A 292 -24.87 9.47 14.54
C THR A 292 -24.06 8.23 14.86
N ASP A 293 -22.86 8.10 14.34
CA ASP A 293 -21.97 6.93 14.44
C ASP A 293 -22.59 5.64 13.85
N GLU A 294 -23.60 5.81 12.97
CA GLU A 294 -24.27 4.72 12.29
C GLU A 294 -23.64 4.43 10.94
N GLU A 295 -23.65 3.18 10.53
CA GLU A 295 -23.25 2.77 9.19
C GLU A 295 -24.14 3.42 8.14
N ASP A 296 -23.55 3.94 7.09
CA ASP A 296 -24.23 4.56 5.96
C ASP A 296 -23.62 4.04 4.64
N PHE A 297 -24.35 4.17 3.55
CA PHE A 297 -23.96 3.62 2.27
C PHE A 297 -24.19 4.63 1.15
N ARG A 298 -23.25 4.72 0.21
CA ARG A 298 -23.34 5.58 -0.97
C ARG A 298 -23.33 4.73 -2.25
N PRO A 299 -24.43 4.74 -3.01
CA PRO A 299 -24.49 4.06 -4.30
C PRO A 299 -23.65 4.81 -5.35
N ALA A 300 -23.16 4.10 -6.36
CA ALA A 300 -22.50 4.68 -7.51
C ALA A 300 -23.55 5.30 -8.47
N ASP A 301 -24.06 6.48 -8.10
CA ASP A 301 -25.10 7.22 -8.82
C ASP A 301 -24.76 8.71 -8.82
N ASP A 302 -24.85 9.36 -10.00
CA ASP A 302 -24.57 10.79 -10.19
C ASP A 302 -25.58 11.69 -9.45
N ASN A 303 -26.78 11.20 -9.14
CA ASN A 303 -27.83 11.93 -8.44
C ASN A 303 -27.83 11.71 -6.91
N ALA A 304 -27.01 10.81 -6.41
CA ALA A 304 -26.86 10.60 -4.98
C ALA A 304 -26.09 11.77 -4.31
N PRO A 305 -26.16 11.92 -2.98
CA PRO A 305 -25.34 12.90 -2.27
C PRO A 305 -23.85 12.69 -2.58
N PHE A 306 -23.14 13.80 -2.82
CA PHE A 306 -21.71 13.74 -3.19
C PHE A 306 -20.88 13.09 -2.07
N SER A 307 -20.03 12.16 -2.45
CA SER A 307 -18.98 11.62 -1.59
C SER A 307 -17.74 11.24 -2.40
N ALA A 308 -16.57 11.58 -1.88
CA ALA A 308 -15.28 11.29 -2.50
C ALA A 308 -14.20 11.03 -1.45
N LEU A 309 -13.22 10.22 -1.78
CA LEU A 309 -12.07 9.91 -0.94
C LEU A 309 -10.81 10.54 -1.52
N ALA A 310 -10.15 11.38 -0.71
CA ALA A 310 -8.82 11.91 -1.01
C ALA A 310 -7.78 10.82 -0.77
N PHE A 311 -7.21 10.24 -1.81
CA PHE A 311 -6.31 9.10 -1.67
C PHE A 311 -4.84 9.44 -1.87
N LYS A 312 -4.51 10.61 -2.43
CA LYS A 312 -3.12 11.05 -2.61
C LYS A 312 -3.02 12.56 -2.59
N ILE A 313 -2.02 13.06 -1.87
CA ILE A 313 -1.58 14.46 -1.94
C ILE A 313 -0.24 14.49 -2.69
N ALA A 314 -0.05 15.46 -3.57
CA ALA A 314 1.20 15.72 -4.25
C ALA A 314 1.47 17.23 -4.29
N THR A 315 2.74 17.61 -4.26
CA THR A 315 3.16 19.00 -4.44
C THR A 315 3.65 19.22 -5.86
N ASP A 316 3.03 20.12 -6.56
CA ASP A 316 3.40 20.48 -7.93
C ASP A 316 4.09 21.85 -7.94
N PRO A 317 5.23 22.00 -8.68
CA PRO A 317 5.98 23.26 -8.70
C PRO A 317 5.19 24.45 -9.25
N TYR A 318 4.19 24.20 -10.12
CA TYR A 318 3.46 25.25 -10.84
C TYR A 318 2.09 25.54 -10.26
N VAL A 319 1.38 24.53 -9.79
CA VAL A 319 0.01 24.68 -9.28
C VAL A 319 -0.10 24.51 -7.77
N GLY A 320 0.98 24.13 -7.10
CA GLY A 320 1.03 23.93 -5.65
C GLY A 320 0.45 22.58 -5.23
N LYS A 321 -0.28 22.54 -4.12
CA LYS A 321 -0.84 21.31 -3.56
C LYS A 321 -1.94 20.75 -4.46
N LEU A 322 -1.76 19.51 -4.91
CA LEU A 322 -2.71 18.69 -5.65
C LEU A 322 -3.28 17.62 -4.71
N CYS A 323 -4.60 17.52 -4.67
CA CYS A 323 -5.31 16.46 -3.95
C CYS A 323 -6.01 15.56 -4.95
N PHE A 324 -5.51 14.34 -5.12
CA PHE A 324 -6.16 13.32 -5.93
C PHE A 324 -7.29 12.69 -5.13
N PHE A 325 -8.47 12.62 -5.75
CA PHE A 325 -9.64 12.05 -5.12
C PHE A 325 -10.44 11.19 -6.10
N ARG A 326 -11.11 10.17 -5.56
CA ARG A 326 -12.08 9.38 -6.26
C ARG A 326 -13.48 9.73 -5.80
N VAL A 327 -14.37 10.02 -6.74
CA VAL A 327 -15.80 10.22 -6.50
C VAL A 327 -16.49 8.87 -6.44
N TYR A 328 -17.21 8.60 -5.35
CA TYR A 328 -17.98 7.37 -5.18
C TYR A 328 -19.45 7.57 -5.47
N SER A 329 -20.00 8.74 -5.15
CA SER A 329 -21.41 9.08 -5.39
C SER A 329 -21.57 10.55 -5.70
N GLY A 330 -22.64 10.89 -6.41
CA GLY A 330 -23.00 12.25 -6.73
C GLY A 330 -22.15 12.89 -7.83
N SER A 331 -22.37 14.17 -8.03
CA SER A 331 -21.61 15.01 -8.96
C SER A 331 -21.23 16.32 -8.28
N LEU A 332 -20.15 16.96 -8.73
CA LEU A 332 -19.66 18.21 -8.18
C LEU A 332 -19.07 19.11 -9.26
N ASP A 333 -19.51 20.37 -9.28
CA ASP A 333 -18.97 21.38 -10.17
C ASP A 333 -17.73 22.06 -9.58
N LYS A 334 -16.79 22.48 -10.44
CA LYS A 334 -15.65 23.30 -10.04
C LYS A 334 -16.11 24.56 -9.28
N GLY A 335 -15.33 24.96 -8.28
CA GLY A 335 -15.64 26.11 -7.45
C GLY A 335 -16.61 25.83 -6.30
N SER A 336 -17.19 24.62 -6.24
CA SER A 336 -18.08 24.22 -5.15
C SER A 336 -17.35 24.05 -3.83
N THR A 337 -18.10 24.22 -2.74
CA THR A 337 -17.62 23.94 -1.38
C THR A 337 -18.14 22.59 -0.94
N VAL A 338 -17.25 21.77 -0.40
CA VAL A 338 -17.54 20.46 0.18
C VAL A 338 -17.15 20.44 1.65
N MET A 339 -17.69 19.48 2.39
CA MET A 339 -17.27 19.21 3.75
C MET A 339 -16.18 18.14 3.74
N ASN A 340 -15.06 18.42 4.38
CA ASN A 340 -14.11 17.38 4.81
C ASN A 340 -14.66 16.80 6.12
N SER A 341 -15.37 15.68 6.02
CA SER A 341 -16.06 15.07 7.15
C SER A 341 -15.11 14.46 8.18
N THR A 342 -13.93 14.02 7.75
CA THR A 342 -12.90 13.49 8.64
C THR A 342 -12.38 14.54 9.62
N LYS A 343 -12.24 15.79 9.16
CA LYS A 343 -11.73 16.91 9.96
C LYS A 343 -12.78 17.91 10.41
N GLY A 344 -14.02 17.76 9.95
CA GLY A 344 -15.11 18.69 10.24
C GLY A 344 -14.92 20.09 9.66
N THR A 345 -14.14 20.22 8.57
CA THR A 345 -13.81 21.52 7.94
C THR A 345 -14.43 21.64 6.55
N ARG A 346 -14.68 22.88 6.11
CA ARG A 346 -15.12 23.15 4.74
C ARG A 346 -13.93 23.38 3.84
N GLU A 347 -13.96 22.75 2.65
CA GLU A 347 -12.96 22.92 1.60
C GLU A 347 -13.60 23.40 0.31
N ARG A 348 -12.92 24.28 -0.41
CA ARG A 348 -13.36 24.75 -1.72
C ARG A 348 -12.54 24.10 -2.82
N LEU A 349 -13.20 23.33 -3.70
CA LEU A 349 -12.56 22.74 -4.88
C LEU A 349 -12.59 23.73 -6.04
N GLY A 350 -11.65 24.69 -5.99
CA GLY A 350 -11.63 25.85 -6.92
C GLY A 350 -11.37 25.43 -8.37
N ARG A 351 -10.37 24.58 -8.60
CA ARG A 351 -10.05 23.98 -9.88
C ARG A 351 -10.02 22.46 -9.73
N ILE A 352 -10.55 21.78 -10.73
CA ILE A 352 -10.54 20.33 -10.81
C ILE A 352 -9.84 19.96 -12.10
N LEU A 353 -8.86 19.06 -12.01
CA LEU A 353 -8.01 18.63 -13.11
C LEU A 353 -8.23 17.15 -13.39
N GLN A 354 -8.33 16.81 -14.66
CA GLN A 354 -8.16 15.44 -15.13
C GLN A 354 -6.71 15.25 -15.61
N MET A 355 -6.08 14.17 -15.17
CA MET A 355 -4.70 13.89 -15.52
C MET A 355 -4.65 12.97 -16.75
N HIS A 356 -3.86 13.36 -17.73
CA HIS A 356 -3.61 12.62 -18.95
C HIS A 356 -2.10 12.52 -19.17
N ALA A 357 -1.48 11.51 -18.59
CA ALA A 357 -0.02 11.42 -18.57
C ALA A 357 0.60 12.71 -17.97
N ASN A 358 1.44 13.42 -18.73
CA ASN A 358 2.02 14.70 -18.31
C ASN A 358 1.13 15.94 -18.59
N HIS A 359 -0.04 15.74 -19.20
CA HIS A 359 -0.97 16.83 -19.50
C HIS A 359 -2.07 16.93 -18.47
N ARG A 360 -2.46 18.15 -18.15
CA ARG A 360 -3.53 18.48 -17.22
C ARG A 360 -4.64 19.16 -17.99
N GLU A 361 -5.85 18.67 -17.84
CA GLU A 361 -7.05 19.24 -18.43
C GLU A 361 -7.95 19.77 -17.31
N ASP A 362 -8.32 21.04 -17.38
CA ASP A 362 -9.33 21.61 -16.47
C ASP A 362 -10.70 21.02 -16.82
N ILE A 363 -11.38 20.46 -15.84
CA ILE A 363 -12.75 19.94 -15.99
C ILE A 363 -13.73 20.72 -15.16
N ASP A 364 -14.95 20.88 -15.68
CA ASP A 364 -15.99 21.68 -15.04
C ASP A 364 -16.76 20.90 -13.98
N THR A 365 -16.98 19.62 -14.20
CA THR A 365 -17.80 18.76 -13.33
C THR A 365 -17.16 17.38 -13.22
N VAL A 366 -17.17 16.83 -12.02
CA VAL A 366 -16.84 15.43 -11.74
C VAL A 366 -18.10 14.64 -11.36
N TYR A 367 -18.11 13.37 -11.68
CA TYR A 367 -19.23 12.46 -11.50
C TYR A 367 -18.83 11.22 -10.71
N ALA A 368 -19.82 10.46 -10.23
CA ALA A 368 -19.56 9.15 -9.60
C ALA A 368 -18.64 8.29 -10.47
N GLY A 369 -17.66 7.62 -9.86
CA GLY A 369 -16.66 6.79 -10.54
C GLY A 369 -15.48 7.56 -11.14
N ASP A 370 -15.47 8.89 -11.10
CA ASP A 370 -14.36 9.68 -11.61
C ASP A 370 -13.18 9.72 -10.64
N ILE A 371 -11.98 9.77 -11.24
CA ILE A 371 -10.73 10.06 -10.54
C ILE A 371 -10.21 11.39 -11.08
N ALA A 372 -10.01 12.35 -10.19
CA ALA A 372 -9.58 13.69 -10.53
C ALA A 372 -8.62 14.27 -9.47
N ALA A 373 -8.03 15.42 -9.76
CA ALA A 373 -7.21 16.15 -8.82
C ALA A 373 -7.80 17.56 -8.56
N ALA A 374 -7.90 17.94 -7.28
CA ALA A 374 -8.28 19.27 -6.87
C ALA A 374 -7.05 20.13 -6.55
N VAL A 375 -7.06 21.39 -6.97
CA VAL A 375 -6.01 22.36 -6.67
C VAL A 375 -6.45 23.27 -5.53
N GLY A 376 -5.53 23.56 -4.61
CA GLY A 376 -5.70 24.59 -3.61
C GLY A 376 -6.49 24.19 -2.37
N VAL A 377 -6.70 22.89 -2.13
CA VAL A 377 -7.22 22.41 -0.83
C VAL A 377 -6.18 22.65 0.26
N LYS A 378 -6.62 23.19 1.41
CA LYS A 378 -5.71 23.67 2.45
C LYS A 378 -5.48 22.63 3.55
N ASN A 379 -6.57 22.10 4.09
CA ASN A 379 -6.53 21.27 5.30
C ASN A 379 -6.69 19.77 5.04
N THR A 380 -6.80 19.36 3.77
CA THR A 380 -7.02 17.99 3.40
C THR A 380 -5.71 17.20 3.38
N THR A 381 -5.75 15.99 3.94
CA THR A 381 -4.67 15.02 3.92
C THR A 381 -5.15 13.71 3.26
N THR A 382 -4.22 12.82 2.99
CA THR A 382 -4.54 11.50 2.44
C THR A 382 -5.44 10.71 3.39
N GLY A 383 -6.51 10.12 2.88
CA GLY A 383 -7.50 9.37 3.66
C GLY A 383 -8.73 10.20 4.07
N ASP A 384 -8.71 11.53 3.86
CA ASP A 384 -9.85 12.38 4.19
C ASP A 384 -11.02 12.16 3.22
N THR A 385 -12.24 12.31 3.74
CA THR A 385 -13.47 12.20 2.95
C THR A 385 -14.04 13.57 2.64
N PHE A 386 -14.34 13.83 1.37
CA PHE A 386 -15.18 14.95 0.93
C PHE A 386 -16.63 14.48 0.79
N CYS A 387 -17.56 15.24 1.30
CA CYS A 387 -18.99 14.94 1.18
C CYS A 387 -19.88 16.18 1.11
N ASP A 388 -21.15 15.94 0.79
CA ASP A 388 -22.21 16.95 0.94
C ASP A 388 -22.41 17.25 2.44
N GLU A 389 -22.47 18.52 2.80
CA GLU A 389 -22.64 18.97 4.18
C GLU A 389 -23.96 18.50 4.82
N LYS A 390 -25.01 18.35 4.01
CA LYS A 390 -26.33 17.90 4.48
C LYS A 390 -26.40 16.39 4.70
N HIS A 391 -25.53 15.63 4.04
CA HIS A 391 -25.47 14.19 4.08
C HIS A 391 -24.04 13.73 4.43
N PRO A 392 -23.56 14.03 5.66
CA PRO A 392 -22.19 13.75 6.05
C PRO A 392 -21.94 12.23 6.14
N ILE A 393 -20.80 11.80 5.60
CA ILE A 393 -20.30 10.43 5.69
C ILE A 393 -18.78 10.49 5.81
N ILE A 394 -18.20 9.62 6.62
CA ILE A 394 -16.78 9.28 6.59
C ILE A 394 -16.68 7.92 5.90
N LEU A 395 -16.04 7.90 4.76
CA LEU A 395 -15.71 6.65 4.08
C LEU A 395 -14.63 5.95 4.90
N GLU A 396 -14.55 4.64 4.80
CA GLU A 396 -13.59 3.84 5.56
C GLU A 396 -12.19 4.45 5.51
N SER A 397 -11.60 4.68 6.69
CA SER A 397 -10.28 5.28 6.83
C SER A 397 -9.18 4.31 6.39
N MET A 398 -8.13 4.86 5.77
CA MET A 398 -6.92 4.10 5.48
C MET A 398 -6.06 4.03 6.74
N GLU A 399 -5.66 2.84 7.15
CA GLU A 399 -4.68 2.63 8.20
C GLU A 399 -3.28 2.63 7.59
N PHE A 400 -2.38 3.42 8.15
CA PHE A 400 -1.00 3.50 7.69
C PHE A 400 -0.07 2.87 8.73
N PRO A 401 0.90 2.03 8.30
CA PRO A 401 1.86 1.45 9.21
C PRO A 401 2.78 2.51 9.81
N GLU A 402 3.21 2.29 11.04
CA GLU A 402 4.17 3.15 11.70
C GLU A 402 5.57 3.01 11.09
N PRO A 403 6.31 4.12 10.94
CA PRO A 403 7.69 4.08 10.46
C PRO A 403 8.58 3.21 11.34
N VAL A 404 9.47 2.46 10.71
CA VAL A 404 10.38 1.52 11.40
C VAL A 404 11.82 2.00 11.49
N ILE A 405 12.23 2.94 10.63
CA ILE A 405 13.58 3.55 10.62
C ILE A 405 13.48 5.02 10.99
N ARG A 406 14.44 5.50 11.80
CA ARG A 406 14.59 6.90 12.18
C ARG A 406 16.01 7.37 11.88
N VAL A 407 16.13 8.60 11.38
CA VAL A 407 17.41 9.23 11.03
C VAL A 407 17.38 10.67 11.48
N ALA A 408 18.46 11.14 12.11
CA ALA A 408 18.65 12.56 12.37
C ALA A 408 19.05 13.27 11.08
N ILE A 409 18.46 14.43 10.82
CA ILE A 409 18.77 15.25 9.65
C ILE A 409 19.07 16.69 10.09
N GLU A 410 20.15 17.25 9.56
CA GLU A 410 20.58 18.61 9.87
C GLU A 410 20.88 19.36 8.56
N PRO A 411 20.41 20.61 8.40
CA PRO A 411 20.76 21.40 7.23
C PRO A 411 22.24 21.81 7.30
N LYS A 412 22.92 21.82 6.15
CA LYS A 412 24.33 22.26 6.10
C LYS A 412 24.52 23.74 6.41
N THR A 413 23.48 24.56 6.29
CA THR A 413 23.53 26.00 6.54
C THR A 413 22.39 26.45 7.46
N LYS A 414 22.62 27.47 8.28
CA LYS A 414 21.57 28.06 9.14
C LYS A 414 20.37 28.58 8.33
N ALA A 415 20.60 29.16 7.15
CA ALA A 415 19.54 29.61 6.25
C ALA A 415 18.70 28.44 5.70
N GLY A 416 19.24 27.23 5.69
CA GLY A 416 18.51 26.02 5.31
C GLY A 416 17.52 25.51 6.34
N GLN A 417 17.62 25.91 7.62
CA GLN A 417 16.80 25.37 8.69
C GLN A 417 15.29 25.60 8.48
N GLU A 418 14.90 26.84 8.19
CA GLU A 418 13.50 27.18 7.95
C GLU A 418 12.98 26.51 6.68
N LYS A 419 13.78 26.52 5.61
CA LYS A 419 13.43 25.85 4.34
C LYS A 419 13.28 24.35 4.53
N MET A 420 14.16 23.72 5.30
CA MET A 420 14.09 22.30 5.63
C MET A 420 12.79 21.96 6.37
N GLY A 421 12.42 22.74 7.38
CA GLY A 421 11.19 22.54 8.13
C GLY A 421 9.95 22.58 7.22
N ILE A 422 9.86 23.59 6.36
CA ILE A 422 8.75 23.73 5.39
C ILE A 422 8.74 22.55 4.40
N ALA A 423 9.90 22.16 3.88
CA ALA A 423 10.00 21.05 2.94
C ALA A 423 9.60 19.71 3.57
N LEU A 424 10.09 19.43 4.78
CA LEU A 424 9.75 18.20 5.51
C LEU A 424 8.25 18.12 5.84
N MET A 425 7.62 19.24 6.21
CA MET A 425 6.18 19.29 6.44
C MET A 425 5.40 18.96 5.15
N LYS A 426 5.79 19.51 4.01
CA LYS A 426 5.16 19.21 2.72
C LYS A 426 5.32 17.73 2.35
N LEU A 427 6.49 17.17 2.54
CA LEU A 427 6.73 15.75 2.29
C LEU A 427 5.91 14.85 3.21
N ALA A 428 5.74 15.22 4.49
CA ALA A 428 4.88 14.51 5.43
C ALA A 428 3.37 14.64 5.10
N GLU A 429 2.94 15.72 4.46
CA GLU A 429 1.57 15.84 3.94
C GLU A 429 1.31 14.92 2.74
N GLU A 430 2.33 14.68 1.91
CA GLU A 430 2.25 13.79 0.76
C GLU A 430 2.25 12.31 1.15
N ASP A 431 3.09 11.95 2.12
CA ASP A 431 3.31 10.58 2.55
C ASP A 431 2.99 10.38 4.05
N PRO A 432 1.85 9.76 4.37
CA PRO A 432 1.46 9.52 5.77
C PRO A 432 2.40 8.57 6.54
N THR A 433 3.24 7.79 5.86
CA THR A 433 4.23 6.90 6.48
C THR A 433 5.56 7.57 6.73
N PHE A 434 5.73 8.78 6.21
CA PHE A 434 6.85 9.65 6.52
C PHE A 434 6.48 10.57 7.70
N LYS A 435 7.25 10.52 8.76
CA LYS A 435 7.09 11.40 9.93
C LYS A 435 8.33 12.25 10.14
N THR A 436 8.12 13.48 10.59
CA THR A 436 9.20 14.39 10.98
C THR A 436 8.82 15.07 12.29
N TYR A 437 9.77 15.16 13.19
CA TYR A 437 9.61 15.81 14.50
C TYR A 437 10.98 16.25 15.04
N THR A 438 10.96 17.16 16.00
CA THR A 438 12.15 17.54 16.74
C THR A 438 12.24 16.67 17.99
N ASP A 439 13.38 16.02 18.18
CA ASP A 439 13.67 15.28 19.39
C ASP A 439 13.87 16.28 20.55
N GLU A 440 13.07 16.15 21.60
CA GLU A 440 13.04 17.10 22.72
C GLU A 440 14.32 17.03 23.56
N GLU A 441 15.01 15.89 23.61
CA GLU A 441 16.22 15.72 24.38
C GLU A 441 17.45 16.25 23.66
N THR A 442 17.54 15.96 22.36
CA THR A 442 18.72 16.31 21.53
C THR A 442 18.57 17.61 20.76
N GLY A 443 17.34 18.09 20.58
CA GLY A 443 17.01 19.22 19.71
C GLY A 443 17.20 18.94 18.22
N GLN A 444 17.51 17.70 17.82
CA GLN A 444 17.71 17.30 16.46
C GLN A 444 16.39 17.11 15.72
N THR A 445 16.36 17.46 14.44
CA THR A 445 15.25 17.10 13.57
C THR A 445 15.39 15.63 13.17
N ILE A 446 14.37 14.83 13.47
CA ILE A 446 14.29 13.41 13.13
C ILE A 446 13.34 13.24 11.95
N ILE A 447 13.75 12.40 11.00
CA ILE A 447 12.88 11.87 9.95
C ILE A 447 12.72 10.37 10.15
N ALA A 448 11.50 9.88 9.95
CA ALA A 448 11.17 8.47 10.13
C ALA A 448 10.43 7.95 8.90
N GLY A 449 10.74 6.73 8.48
CA GLY A 449 10.19 6.10 7.27
C GLY A 449 10.17 4.59 7.33
N MET A 450 9.72 3.97 6.24
CA MET A 450 9.48 2.53 6.14
C MET A 450 10.75 1.73 5.81
N GLY A 451 11.79 2.37 5.26
CA GLY A 451 13.03 1.72 4.88
C GLY A 451 14.13 2.71 4.50
N GLU A 452 15.34 2.21 4.27
CA GLU A 452 16.50 3.04 3.87
C GLU A 452 16.23 3.75 2.55
N LEU A 453 15.73 3.04 1.54
CA LEU A 453 15.42 3.61 0.24
C LEU A 453 14.35 4.70 0.34
N HIS A 454 13.35 4.51 1.19
CA HIS A 454 12.33 5.53 1.44
C HIS A 454 12.95 6.84 1.96
N LEU A 455 13.82 6.76 2.98
CA LEU A 455 14.48 7.94 3.54
C LEU A 455 15.50 8.56 2.58
N GLU A 456 16.23 7.76 1.78
CA GLU A 456 17.11 8.25 0.73
C GLU A 456 16.36 9.10 -0.30
N ILE A 457 15.18 8.65 -0.71
CA ILE A 457 14.32 9.38 -1.67
C ILE A 457 13.85 10.70 -1.06
N ILE A 458 13.44 10.70 0.21
CA ILE A 458 13.06 11.94 0.92
C ILE A 458 14.23 12.94 0.94
N VAL A 459 15.44 12.49 1.23
CA VAL A 459 16.65 13.35 1.25
C VAL A 459 17.00 13.85 -0.15
N ASP A 460 16.89 13.01 -1.17
CA ASP A 460 17.08 13.40 -2.58
C ASP A 460 16.07 14.48 -3.01
N ARG A 461 14.81 14.33 -2.60
CA ARG A 461 13.76 15.32 -2.85
C ARG A 461 14.02 16.64 -2.15
N LEU A 462 14.52 16.62 -0.89
CA LEU A 462 14.94 17.83 -0.18
C LEU A 462 16.01 18.60 -0.97
N LEU A 463 17.01 17.89 -1.51
CA LEU A 463 18.09 18.50 -2.27
C LEU A 463 17.60 19.06 -3.60
N ARG A 464 16.89 18.26 -4.40
CA ARG A 464 16.59 18.58 -5.79
C ARG A 464 15.34 19.43 -5.99
N GLU A 465 14.26 19.16 -5.25
CA GLU A 465 13.02 19.91 -5.38
C GLU A 465 13.02 21.17 -4.51
N PHE A 466 13.49 21.05 -3.27
CA PHE A 466 13.44 22.15 -2.31
C PHE A 466 14.77 22.93 -2.19
N LYS A 467 15.83 22.48 -2.85
CA LYS A 467 17.18 23.09 -2.81
C LYS A 467 17.72 23.22 -1.38
N VAL A 468 17.50 22.19 -0.58
CA VAL A 468 17.97 22.08 0.81
C VAL A 468 19.02 20.99 0.88
N GLU A 469 20.28 21.38 1.14
CA GLU A 469 21.35 20.43 1.46
C GLU A 469 21.33 20.07 2.93
N ALA A 470 21.33 18.77 3.22
CA ALA A 470 21.28 18.26 4.59
C ALA A 470 22.34 17.17 4.82
N ASN A 471 22.79 17.08 6.06
CA ASN A 471 23.59 15.96 6.58
C ASN A 471 22.62 14.96 7.22
N VAL A 472 22.82 13.69 6.92
CA VAL A 472 22.00 12.60 7.45
C VAL A 472 22.85 11.78 8.41
N GLY A 473 22.34 11.58 9.62
CA GLY A 473 22.98 10.76 10.63
C GLY A 473 22.86 9.26 10.37
N ALA A 474 23.41 8.44 11.26
CA ALA A 474 23.26 6.99 11.17
C ALA A 474 21.80 6.54 11.43
N PRO A 475 21.28 5.54 10.71
CA PRO A 475 19.96 5.02 10.95
C PRO A 475 19.77 4.49 12.37
N GLN A 476 18.62 4.78 12.96
CA GLN A 476 18.22 4.27 14.27
C GLN A 476 16.95 3.44 14.13
N VAL A 477 16.90 2.33 14.84
CA VAL A 477 15.75 1.43 14.84
C VAL A 477 14.68 1.98 15.79
N ALA A 478 13.43 1.95 15.39
CA ALA A 478 12.31 2.28 16.25
C ALA A 478 11.98 1.10 17.18
N TYR A 479 12.72 1.02 18.29
CA TYR A 479 12.41 0.05 19.34
C TYR A 479 11.09 0.40 20.04
N LYS A 480 10.50 -0.59 20.69
CA LYS A 480 9.32 -0.45 21.56
C LYS A 480 9.60 -1.11 22.90
N GLU A 481 8.78 -0.81 23.89
CA GLU A 481 8.81 -1.48 25.17
C GLU A 481 7.52 -2.23 25.42
N THR A 482 7.55 -3.29 26.22
CA THR A 482 6.37 -3.97 26.75
C THR A 482 6.68 -4.61 28.09
N VAL A 483 5.71 -5.24 28.70
CA VAL A 483 5.87 -5.96 29.98
C VAL A 483 5.53 -7.44 29.80
N LYS A 484 6.21 -8.31 30.56
CA LYS A 484 5.96 -9.77 30.54
C LYS A 484 5.14 -10.25 31.73
N GLY A 485 5.20 -9.50 32.81
CA GLY A 485 4.54 -9.84 34.07
C GLY A 485 3.33 -8.97 34.36
N LYS A 486 2.68 -9.27 35.46
CA LYS A 486 1.58 -8.48 36.01
C LYS A 486 2.08 -7.70 37.22
N ALA A 487 1.55 -6.51 37.43
CA ALA A 487 1.84 -5.70 38.60
C ALA A 487 0.55 -5.06 39.14
N ASP A 488 0.50 -4.93 40.46
CA ASP A 488 -0.52 -4.20 41.18
C ASP A 488 0.17 -3.07 41.93
N VAL A 489 -0.25 -1.83 41.72
CA VAL A 489 0.40 -0.63 42.25
C VAL A 489 -0.62 0.28 42.89
N ASP A 490 -0.33 0.67 44.11
CA ASP A 490 -0.99 1.69 44.90
C ASP A 490 -0.11 2.95 44.89
N MET A 491 -0.55 4.02 44.17
CA MET A 491 0.24 5.25 43.97
C MET A 491 -0.51 6.47 44.45
N LYS A 492 0.11 7.15 45.42
CA LYS A 492 -0.42 8.41 45.95
C LYS A 492 0.52 9.56 45.56
N TYR A 493 0.00 10.53 44.88
CA TYR A 493 0.67 11.81 44.62
C TYR A 493 0.08 12.87 45.54
N ALA A 494 0.85 13.30 46.49
CA ALA A 494 0.48 14.39 47.40
C ALA A 494 1.61 15.40 47.50
N ARG A 495 1.35 16.67 47.17
CA ARG A 495 2.33 17.76 47.27
C ARG A 495 1.66 18.98 47.90
N GLN A 496 2.30 19.54 48.89
CA GLN A 496 1.89 20.78 49.54
C GLN A 496 2.97 21.83 49.32
N SER A 497 2.66 22.90 48.63
CA SER A 497 3.58 24.04 48.42
C SER A 497 2.82 25.32 48.63
N GLY A 498 2.79 25.84 49.86
CA GLY A 498 2.36 27.20 50.21
C GLY A 498 1.03 27.64 49.55
N GLY A 499 -0.13 27.08 49.97
CA GLY A 499 -1.44 27.39 49.45
C GLY A 499 -2.28 26.14 49.16
N LYS A 500 -2.95 26.08 48.00
CA LYS A 500 -3.72 24.91 47.57
C LYS A 500 -2.78 23.73 47.30
N GLY A 501 -3.00 22.59 47.95
CA GLY A 501 -2.23 21.36 47.76
C GLY A 501 -2.59 20.66 46.44
N GLN A 502 -1.87 19.59 46.13
CA GLN A 502 -2.19 18.67 45.03
C GLN A 502 -2.32 17.26 45.60
N TYR A 503 -3.41 16.57 45.23
CA TYR A 503 -3.70 15.24 45.72
C TYR A 503 -4.31 14.38 44.61
N GLY A 504 -3.70 13.25 44.30
CA GLY A 504 -4.22 12.21 43.41
C GLY A 504 -3.77 10.86 43.90
N HIS A 505 -4.71 9.92 44.08
CA HIS A 505 -4.42 8.58 44.56
C HIS A 505 -5.12 7.57 43.65
N VAL A 506 -4.35 6.66 43.06
CA VAL A 506 -4.80 5.66 42.12
C VAL A 506 -4.24 4.29 42.44
N LYS A 507 -5.06 3.25 42.31
CA LYS A 507 -4.63 1.86 42.32
C LYS A 507 -4.91 1.23 40.98
N ILE A 508 -3.85 0.72 40.36
CA ILE A 508 -3.92 0.14 39.02
C ILE A 508 -3.35 -1.27 38.98
N LYS A 509 -3.93 -2.09 38.12
CA LYS A 509 -3.34 -3.37 37.72
C LYS A 509 -2.84 -3.25 36.30
N LEU A 510 -1.59 -3.66 36.06
CA LEU A 510 -0.97 -3.72 34.77
C LEU A 510 -0.79 -5.18 34.36
N GLU A 511 -1.22 -5.52 33.17
CA GLU A 511 -1.07 -6.85 32.59
C GLU A 511 -0.57 -6.73 31.14
N PRO A 512 0.20 -7.72 30.62
CA PRO A 512 0.51 -7.78 29.20
C PRO A 512 -0.78 -8.02 28.41
N ASN A 513 -0.90 -7.36 27.26
CA ASN A 513 -1.93 -7.63 26.28
C ASN A 513 -1.39 -8.56 25.17
N GLU A 514 -2.27 -9.08 24.32
CA GLU A 514 -1.83 -9.87 23.18
C GLU A 514 -1.02 -8.99 22.19
N SER A 515 0.00 -9.57 21.58
CA SER A 515 0.85 -8.87 20.62
C SER A 515 0.03 -8.23 19.50
N GLY A 516 0.24 -6.94 19.28
CA GLY A 516 -0.45 -6.15 18.26
C GLY A 516 -1.82 -5.62 18.66
N LYS A 517 -2.35 -5.95 19.84
CA LYS A 517 -3.63 -5.38 20.33
C LYS A 517 -3.52 -3.99 20.93
N GLY A 518 -2.31 -3.52 21.17
CA GLY A 518 -2.06 -2.17 21.66
C GLY A 518 -2.50 -1.96 23.10
N TYR A 519 -2.93 -0.75 23.41
CA TYR A 519 -3.31 -0.31 24.74
C TYR A 519 -4.79 -0.51 25.03
N GLU A 520 -5.10 -1.06 26.19
CA GLU A 520 -6.45 -1.19 26.69
C GLU A 520 -6.57 -0.59 28.11
N PHE A 521 -7.48 0.36 28.30
CA PHE A 521 -7.78 0.94 29.61
C PHE A 521 -9.13 0.47 30.12
N ILE A 522 -9.15 -0.10 31.31
CA ILE A 522 -10.38 -0.57 31.94
C ILE A 522 -10.66 0.26 33.20
N ASN A 523 -11.81 0.91 33.21
CA ASN A 523 -12.32 1.58 34.39
C ASN A 523 -13.16 0.60 35.23
N ALA A 524 -12.63 0.20 36.37
CA ALA A 524 -13.28 -0.69 37.34
C ALA A 524 -13.55 0.01 38.68
N ILE A 525 -13.64 1.35 38.68
CA ILE A 525 -13.94 2.12 39.89
C ILE A 525 -15.38 1.84 40.36
N VAL A 526 -15.48 1.53 41.63
CA VAL A 526 -16.80 1.26 42.32
C VAL A 526 -16.97 2.29 43.43
N GLY A 527 -18.25 2.68 43.67
CA GLY A 527 -18.60 3.55 44.78
C GLY A 527 -18.14 4.99 44.74
N GLY A 528 -17.63 5.45 43.57
CA GLY A 528 -17.15 6.82 43.40
C GLY A 528 -15.83 7.12 44.12
N ALA A 529 -14.99 6.10 44.36
CA ALA A 529 -13.69 6.24 44.99
C ALA A 529 -12.80 7.29 44.28
N ILE A 530 -12.91 7.41 42.96
CA ILE A 530 -12.38 8.49 42.15
C ILE A 530 -13.56 9.15 41.41
N PRO A 531 -13.74 10.48 41.47
CA PRO A 531 -14.75 11.19 40.67
C PRO A 531 -14.60 10.92 39.18
N LYS A 532 -15.73 10.75 38.50
CA LYS A 532 -15.75 10.38 37.06
C LYS A 532 -14.98 11.36 36.19
N GLU A 533 -14.95 12.64 36.57
CA GLU A 533 -14.23 13.71 35.87
C GLU A 533 -12.70 13.54 35.86
N TYR A 534 -12.13 12.82 36.84
CA TYR A 534 -10.68 12.62 36.95
C TYR A 534 -10.20 11.32 36.27
N ILE A 535 -11.10 10.40 35.92
CA ILE A 535 -10.72 9.13 35.28
C ILE A 535 -10.06 9.34 33.90
N PRO A 536 -10.55 10.25 33.03
CA PRO A 536 -9.87 10.56 31.78
C PRO A 536 -8.46 11.15 31.99
N ALA A 537 -8.26 11.91 33.08
CA ALA A 537 -6.95 12.46 33.42
C ALA A 537 -5.95 11.37 33.82
N VAL A 538 -6.39 10.34 34.54
CA VAL A 538 -5.56 9.16 34.87
C VAL A 538 -5.15 8.44 33.58
N ASP A 539 -6.08 8.18 32.69
CA ASP A 539 -5.80 7.54 31.39
C ASP A 539 -4.82 8.37 30.55
N ALA A 540 -5.03 9.67 30.45
CA ALA A 540 -4.11 10.58 29.76
C ALA A 540 -2.69 10.59 30.38
N GLY A 541 -2.59 10.48 31.70
CA GLY A 541 -1.32 10.34 32.40
C GLY A 541 -0.59 9.04 32.09
N ILE A 542 -1.33 7.93 32.01
CA ILE A 542 -0.80 6.62 31.64
C ILE A 542 -0.32 6.65 30.18
N GLN A 543 -1.12 7.16 29.26
CA GLN A 543 -0.73 7.26 27.85
C GLN A 543 0.50 8.14 27.64
N GLY A 544 0.61 9.26 28.39
CA GLY A 544 1.81 10.10 28.36
C GLY A 544 3.06 9.35 28.85
N ALA A 545 2.93 8.54 29.90
CA ALA A 545 4.02 7.71 30.40
C ALA A 545 4.40 6.57 29.42
N MET A 546 3.40 6.01 28.73
CA MET A 546 3.62 5.01 27.67
C MET A 546 4.45 5.58 26.53
N GLN A 547 4.13 6.79 26.06
CA GLN A 547 4.86 7.42 24.96
C GLN A 547 6.30 7.77 25.35
N ALA A 548 6.53 8.19 26.59
CA ALA A 548 7.85 8.50 27.10
C ALA A 548 8.73 7.26 27.35
N GLY A 549 8.12 6.08 27.47
CA GLY A 549 8.80 4.83 27.82
C GLY A 549 9.20 4.75 29.31
N VAL A 550 9.60 3.58 29.74
CA VAL A 550 9.95 3.33 31.17
C VAL A 550 11.33 2.72 31.33
N LEU A 551 11.78 1.87 30.43
CA LEU A 551 13.04 1.14 30.51
C LEU A 551 14.20 1.88 29.81
N ALA A 552 13.97 2.29 28.57
CA ALA A 552 14.98 2.95 27.74
C ALA A 552 14.42 4.15 26.95
N GLY A 553 13.23 4.63 27.29
CA GLY A 553 12.61 5.77 26.63
C GLY A 553 11.98 5.45 25.29
N TYR A 554 11.59 4.20 25.06
CA TYR A 554 10.82 3.80 23.87
C TYR A 554 9.34 3.63 24.19
N PRO A 555 8.43 3.88 23.24
CA PRO A 555 6.99 3.75 23.50
C PRO A 555 6.63 2.36 24.03
N VAL A 556 5.84 2.30 25.10
CA VAL A 556 5.30 1.04 25.65
C VAL A 556 4.06 0.64 24.87
N VAL A 557 3.98 -0.62 24.45
CA VAL A 557 2.88 -1.19 23.65
C VAL A 557 2.35 -2.49 24.26
N ASP A 558 1.18 -2.92 23.83
CA ASP A 558 0.57 -4.21 24.17
C ASP A 558 0.42 -4.41 25.68
N VAL A 559 -0.21 -3.44 26.32
CA VAL A 559 -0.48 -3.45 27.76
C VAL A 559 -1.95 -3.16 28.05
N LYS A 560 -2.43 -3.78 29.11
CA LYS A 560 -3.78 -3.58 29.65
C LYS A 560 -3.67 -3.01 31.04
N VAL A 561 -4.33 -1.89 31.28
CA VAL A 561 -4.37 -1.21 32.58
C VAL A 561 -5.78 -1.18 33.12
N THR A 562 -5.97 -1.68 34.33
CA THR A 562 -7.24 -1.62 35.04
C THR A 562 -7.11 -0.66 36.23
N LEU A 563 -7.84 0.44 36.17
CA LEU A 563 -8.00 1.35 37.31
C LEU A 563 -9.16 0.84 38.18
N TYR A 564 -8.87 0.35 39.39
CA TYR A 564 -9.88 -0.35 40.19
C TYR A 564 -10.22 0.32 41.52
N ASP A 565 -9.33 1.20 42.05
CA ASP A 565 -9.54 1.90 43.32
C ASP A 565 -8.72 3.18 43.38
N GLY A 566 -8.93 3.98 44.40
CA GLY A 566 -8.21 5.21 44.66
C GLY A 566 -8.87 6.05 45.74
N SER A 567 -8.45 7.28 45.88
CA SER A 567 -9.12 8.26 46.72
C SER A 567 -8.87 9.68 46.23
N TYR A 568 -9.69 10.60 46.63
CA TYR A 568 -9.58 12.02 46.29
C TYR A 568 -9.70 12.89 47.55
N HIS A 569 -9.27 14.13 47.42
CA HIS A 569 -9.41 15.14 48.46
C HIS A 569 -10.27 16.30 47.89
N GLU A 570 -11.30 16.71 48.60
CA GLU A 570 -12.27 17.70 48.11
C GLU A 570 -11.67 19.02 47.65
N VAL A 571 -10.55 19.47 48.28
CA VAL A 571 -9.92 20.75 47.99
C VAL A 571 -8.69 20.61 47.09
N ASP A 572 -7.88 19.56 47.31
CA ASP A 572 -6.54 19.43 46.71
C ASP A 572 -6.48 18.55 45.49
N SER A 573 -7.59 17.84 45.17
CA SER A 573 -7.65 17.03 43.97
C SER A 573 -7.93 17.89 42.71
N SER A 574 -7.27 17.52 41.62
CA SER A 574 -7.40 18.17 40.31
C SER A 574 -7.09 17.17 39.19
N GLU A 575 -7.54 17.46 37.98
CA GLU A 575 -7.16 16.67 36.80
C GLU A 575 -5.64 16.50 36.67
N MET A 576 -4.87 17.56 36.91
CA MET A 576 -3.41 17.53 36.85
C MET A 576 -2.82 16.57 37.90
N ALA A 577 -3.32 16.59 39.15
CA ALA A 577 -2.86 15.69 40.18
C ALA A 577 -3.11 14.23 39.86
N PHE A 578 -4.30 13.91 39.29
CA PHE A 578 -4.63 12.55 38.86
C PHE A 578 -3.85 12.15 37.59
N LYS A 579 -3.59 13.05 36.68
CA LYS A 579 -2.71 12.81 35.51
C LYS A 579 -1.30 12.43 35.97
N ILE A 580 -0.74 13.15 36.92
CA ILE A 580 0.58 12.85 37.49
C ILE A 580 0.56 11.52 38.23
N ALA A 581 -0.46 11.27 39.08
CA ALA A 581 -0.61 10.02 39.80
C ALA A 581 -0.73 8.80 38.84
N GLY A 582 -1.48 8.93 37.79
CA GLY A 582 -1.61 7.89 36.73
C GLY A 582 -0.27 7.62 36.05
N SER A 583 0.46 8.66 35.67
CA SER A 583 1.80 8.54 35.07
C SER A 583 2.78 7.84 35.99
N MET A 584 2.81 8.23 37.26
CA MET A 584 3.72 7.64 38.28
C MET A 584 3.36 6.17 38.54
N ALA A 585 2.07 5.87 38.68
CA ALA A 585 1.56 4.51 38.89
C ALA A 585 1.96 3.58 37.75
N PHE A 586 1.76 4.02 36.52
CA PHE A 586 2.11 3.25 35.32
C PHE A 586 3.63 2.97 35.27
N LYS A 587 4.47 3.97 35.47
CA LYS A 587 5.93 3.79 35.49
C LYS A 587 6.39 2.79 36.53
N GLU A 588 5.83 2.85 37.73
CA GLU A 588 6.14 1.90 38.80
C GLU A 588 5.63 0.50 38.49
N ALA A 589 4.41 0.39 37.92
CA ALA A 589 3.84 -0.89 37.51
C ALA A 589 4.69 -1.57 36.43
N CYS A 590 5.14 -0.80 35.43
CA CYS A 590 6.03 -1.33 34.39
C CYS A 590 7.35 -1.86 34.98
N ARG A 591 7.97 -1.14 35.90
CA ARG A 591 9.21 -1.58 36.54
C ARG A 591 9.05 -2.91 37.27
N LYS A 592 7.90 -3.13 37.93
CA LYS A 592 7.56 -4.39 38.62
C LYS A 592 7.15 -5.51 37.68
N ALA A 593 6.61 -5.18 36.52
CA ALA A 593 6.05 -6.14 35.56
C ALA A 593 7.07 -6.70 34.56
N GLN A 594 8.35 -6.66 34.85
CA GLN A 594 9.44 -7.17 33.99
C GLN A 594 9.40 -6.52 32.58
N PRO A 595 9.79 -5.25 32.49
CA PRO A 595 9.78 -4.56 31.21
C PRO A 595 10.87 -5.10 30.28
N VAL A 596 10.58 -5.18 28.99
CA VAL A 596 11.48 -5.64 27.94
C VAL A 596 11.42 -4.71 26.74
N ILE A 597 12.52 -4.67 25.97
CA ILE A 597 12.59 -3.94 24.70
C ILE A 597 12.22 -4.89 23.57
N LEU A 598 11.41 -4.39 22.64
CA LEU A 598 11.02 -5.08 21.42
C LEU A 598 11.76 -4.48 20.23
N GLU A 599 12.26 -5.34 19.35
CA GLU A 599 12.85 -4.95 18.07
C GLU A 599 11.96 -5.36 16.88
N PRO A 600 11.91 -4.54 15.80
CA PRO A 600 11.17 -4.89 14.61
C PRO A 600 11.89 -5.99 13.83
N ILE A 601 11.14 -7.01 13.44
CA ILE A 601 11.58 -8.11 12.58
C ILE A 601 11.04 -7.87 11.19
N MET A 602 11.93 -8.03 10.20
CA MET A 602 11.61 -7.94 8.80
C MET A 602 11.49 -9.34 8.22
N LYS A 603 10.45 -9.56 7.43
CA LYS A 603 10.38 -10.73 6.55
C LYS A 603 11.20 -10.42 5.31
N VAL A 604 12.27 -11.18 5.12
CA VAL A 604 13.25 -10.99 4.05
C VAL A 604 13.14 -12.16 3.09
N SER A 605 13.08 -11.87 1.80
CA SER A 605 13.13 -12.87 0.73
C SER A 605 14.30 -12.54 -0.19
N VAL A 606 15.24 -13.46 -0.31
CA VAL A 606 16.45 -13.30 -1.13
C VAL A 606 16.41 -14.27 -2.28
N ILE A 607 16.56 -13.80 -3.51
CA ILE A 607 16.64 -14.63 -4.71
C ILE A 607 18.05 -14.58 -5.24
N VAL A 608 18.70 -15.72 -5.29
CA VAL A 608 20.10 -15.85 -5.76
C VAL A 608 20.27 -17.11 -6.61
N PRO A 609 21.24 -17.13 -7.55
CA PRO A 609 21.67 -18.36 -8.18
C PRO A 609 22.09 -19.40 -7.15
N GLU A 610 21.86 -20.67 -7.42
CA GLU A 610 22.12 -21.79 -6.48
C GLU A 610 23.55 -21.79 -5.91
N GLU A 611 24.53 -21.36 -6.72
CA GLU A 611 25.94 -21.27 -6.31
C GLU A 611 26.21 -20.30 -5.13
N TYR A 612 25.34 -19.29 -4.92
CA TYR A 612 25.47 -18.30 -3.83
C TYR A 612 24.54 -18.58 -2.66
N MET A 613 23.70 -19.62 -2.73
CA MET A 613 22.70 -19.91 -1.69
C MET A 613 23.37 -20.12 -0.32
N GLY A 614 24.47 -20.86 -0.26
CA GLY A 614 25.19 -21.13 0.98
C GLY A 614 25.72 -19.85 1.64
N ASP A 615 26.29 -18.94 0.85
CA ASP A 615 26.81 -17.67 1.34
C ASP A 615 25.68 -16.75 1.88
N VAL A 616 24.55 -16.74 1.21
CA VAL A 616 23.35 -15.99 1.65
C VAL A 616 22.78 -16.53 2.95
N ILE A 617 22.63 -17.84 3.07
CA ILE A 617 22.15 -18.49 4.30
C ILE A 617 23.10 -18.19 5.47
N GLY A 618 24.43 -18.30 5.22
CA GLY A 618 25.45 -17.95 6.22
C GLY A 618 25.37 -16.51 6.66
N ASP A 619 25.19 -15.56 5.72
CA ASP A 619 25.09 -14.14 6.03
C ASP A 619 23.80 -13.81 6.80
N ILE A 620 22.65 -14.33 6.36
CA ILE A 620 21.37 -14.16 7.06
C ILE A 620 21.46 -14.69 8.51
N SER A 621 22.07 -15.87 8.68
CA SER A 621 22.25 -16.45 10.00
C SER A 621 23.19 -15.62 10.88
N ALA A 622 24.26 -15.07 10.33
CA ALA A 622 25.16 -14.14 11.03
C ALA A 622 24.44 -12.85 11.46
N ARG A 623 23.42 -12.43 10.74
CA ARG A 623 22.53 -11.29 11.04
C ARG A 623 21.40 -11.62 12.01
N ARG A 624 21.52 -12.68 12.78
CA ARG A 624 20.47 -13.18 13.70
C ARG A 624 19.16 -13.53 12.97
N GLY A 625 19.25 -13.81 11.68
CA GLY A 625 18.11 -14.21 10.88
C GLY A 625 17.68 -15.66 11.14
N ASN A 626 16.37 -15.88 11.14
CA ASN A 626 15.75 -17.19 11.21
C ASN A 626 15.22 -17.58 9.83
N ILE A 627 15.83 -18.60 9.22
CA ILE A 627 15.42 -19.10 7.91
C ILE A 627 14.05 -19.78 8.04
N LEU A 628 13.09 -19.34 7.25
CA LEU A 628 11.73 -19.88 7.21
C LEU A 628 11.58 -20.99 6.16
N GLY A 629 12.29 -20.85 5.04
CA GLY A 629 12.21 -21.82 3.96
C GLY A 629 13.11 -21.47 2.79
N MET A 630 13.26 -22.43 1.90
CA MET A 630 13.97 -22.30 0.64
C MET A 630 13.10 -22.84 -0.48
N ILE A 631 12.92 -22.04 -1.53
CA ILE A 631 12.07 -22.37 -2.67
C ILE A 631 12.94 -22.42 -3.91
N PRO A 632 13.15 -23.61 -4.50
CA PRO A 632 13.89 -23.72 -5.75
C PRO A 632 13.13 -23.02 -6.89
N ARG A 633 13.88 -22.35 -7.76
CA ARG A 633 13.42 -21.69 -8.98
C ARG A 633 14.34 -22.10 -10.14
N ASN A 634 13.89 -21.96 -11.37
CA ASN A 634 14.72 -22.28 -12.54
C ASN A 634 16.05 -21.54 -12.50
N GLY A 635 17.13 -22.24 -12.08
CA GLY A 635 18.49 -21.71 -12.00
C GLY A 635 18.75 -20.72 -10.85
N SER A 636 17.84 -20.63 -9.88
CA SER A 636 18.00 -19.80 -8.69
C SER A 636 17.26 -20.40 -7.50
N THR A 637 17.56 -19.92 -6.30
CA THR A 637 16.85 -20.29 -5.07
C THR A 637 16.37 -19.04 -4.36
N GLN A 638 15.12 -19.05 -3.90
CA GLN A 638 14.58 -18.06 -3.00
C GLN A 638 14.77 -18.54 -1.56
N VAL A 639 15.38 -17.69 -0.74
CA VAL A 639 15.58 -17.93 0.70
C VAL A 639 14.69 -16.94 1.44
N ASP A 640 13.71 -17.43 2.19
CA ASP A 640 12.83 -16.63 3.04
C ASP A 640 13.30 -16.71 4.49
N ALA A 641 13.38 -15.55 5.15
CA ALA A 641 13.87 -15.46 6.52
C ALA A 641 13.21 -14.31 7.29
N ASN A 642 13.18 -14.43 8.61
CA ASN A 642 12.88 -13.33 9.52
C ASN A 642 14.20 -12.78 10.08
N VAL A 643 14.47 -11.50 9.86
CA VAL A 643 15.73 -10.86 10.27
C VAL A 643 15.44 -9.55 11.01
N PRO A 644 16.11 -9.29 12.14
CA PRO A 644 15.98 -8.00 12.82
C PRO A 644 16.39 -6.84 11.92
N LEU A 645 15.60 -5.78 11.90
CA LEU A 645 15.85 -4.60 11.06
C LEU A 645 17.25 -4.00 11.32
N SER A 646 17.69 -3.99 12.60
CA SER A 646 19.01 -3.49 12.98
C SER A 646 20.18 -4.19 12.27
N GLN A 647 19.96 -5.41 11.77
CA GLN A 647 20.95 -6.22 11.06
C GLN A 647 20.85 -6.09 9.52
N MET A 648 19.85 -5.39 9.04
CA MET A 648 19.60 -5.26 7.59
C MET A 648 20.20 -4.00 6.98
N PHE A 649 20.70 -3.07 7.79
CA PHE A 649 21.36 -1.87 7.26
C PHE A 649 22.59 -2.24 6.42
N GLY A 650 22.67 -1.68 5.22
CA GLY A 650 23.72 -1.97 4.25
C GLY A 650 23.61 -3.33 3.55
N TYR A 651 22.57 -4.12 3.82
CA TYR A 651 22.43 -5.46 3.26
C TYR A 651 22.42 -5.50 1.73
N ALA A 652 21.84 -4.48 1.07
CA ALA A 652 21.86 -4.39 -0.39
C ALA A 652 23.29 -4.41 -0.97
N THR A 653 24.20 -3.68 -0.34
CA THR A 653 25.60 -3.62 -0.74
C THR A 653 26.32 -4.95 -0.50
N ASP A 654 26.08 -5.55 0.68
CA ASP A 654 26.68 -6.83 1.04
C ASP A 654 26.20 -7.97 0.14
N LEU A 655 24.89 -8.02 -0.16
CA LEU A 655 24.32 -9.00 -1.07
C LEU A 655 24.92 -8.87 -2.48
N ARG A 656 25.00 -7.64 -3.03
CA ARG A 656 25.60 -7.40 -4.34
C ARG A 656 27.05 -7.85 -4.39
N SER A 657 27.83 -7.53 -3.37
CA SER A 657 29.25 -7.94 -3.28
C SER A 657 29.41 -9.45 -3.28
N ARG A 658 28.60 -10.17 -2.48
CA ARG A 658 28.67 -11.64 -2.35
C ARG A 658 28.15 -12.39 -3.55
N THR A 659 27.19 -11.83 -4.28
CA THR A 659 26.52 -12.48 -5.41
C THR A 659 26.94 -11.92 -6.76
N GLN A 660 28.02 -11.11 -6.82
CA GLN A 660 28.48 -10.45 -8.04
C GLN A 660 27.35 -9.66 -8.76
N GLY A 661 26.49 -9.03 -7.99
CA GLY A 661 25.34 -8.27 -8.49
C GLY A 661 24.14 -9.10 -8.95
N ARG A 662 24.18 -10.43 -8.83
CA ARG A 662 23.10 -11.33 -9.29
C ARG A 662 22.04 -11.65 -8.23
N GLY A 663 22.25 -11.22 -6.98
CA GLY A 663 21.29 -11.36 -5.91
C GLY A 663 20.27 -10.23 -5.89
N GLN A 664 19.03 -10.58 -5.66
CA GLN A 664 17.93 -9.64 -5.40
C GLN A 664 17.32 -9.95 -4.03
N TYR A 665 16.85 -8.94 -3.33
CA TYR A 665 16.11 -9.14 -2.09
C TYR A 665 14.94 -8.19 -1.98
N SER A 666 13.97 -8.61 -1.20
CA SER A 666 12.88 -7.77 -0.71
C SER A 666 12.76 -7.95 0.78
N MET A 667 12.31 -6.92 1.49
CA MET A 667 11.97 -7.01 2.90
C MET A 667 10.72 -6.22 3.21
N GLU A 668 9.93 -6.74 4.13
CA GLU A 668 8.71 -6.10 4.62
C GLU A 668 8.65 -6.18 6.15
N PRO A 669 8.07 -5.18 6.86
CA PRO A 669 7.82 -5.29 8.28
C PRO A 669 6.94 -6.51 8.56
N SER A 670 7.31 -7.31 9.57
CA SER A 670 6.55 -8.48 9.97
C SER A 670 5.92 -8.29 11.35
N HIS A 671 6.73 -8.33 12.38
CA HIS A 671 6.29 -8.25 13.77
C HIS A 671 7.42 -7.72 14.66
N TYR A 672 7.12 -7.50 15.94
CA TYR A 672 8.09 -7.15 16.95
C TYR A 672 8.39 -8.36 17.82
N VAL A 673 9.65 -8.54 18.21
CA VAL A 673 10.09 -9.59 19.14
C VAL A 673 10.95 -9.01 20.26
N GLU A 674 11.02 -9.72 21.39
CA GLU A 674 11.89 -9.37 22.51
C GLU A 674 13.36 -9.40 22.11
N LEU A 675 14.09 -8.34 22.43
CA LEU A 675 15.53 -8.25 22.26
C LEU A 675 16.27 -9.26 23.16
N PRO A 676 17.36 -9.89 22.65
CA PRO A 676 18.25 -10.66 23.50
C PRO A 676 18.75 -9.81 24.69
N LYS A 677 18.80 -10.42 25.88
CA LYS A 677 19.14 -9.73 27.14
C LYS A 677 20.44 -8.93 27.08
N SER A 678 21.47 -9.46 26.41
CA SER A 678 22.77 -8.78 26.24
C SER A 678 22.65 -7.47 25.48
N ILE A 679 21.87 -7.47 24.39
CA ILE A 679 21.66 -6.28 23.55
C ILE A 679 20.75 -5.27 24.28
N GLN A 680 19.73 -5.78 24.98
CA GLN A 680 18.86 -4.93 25.79
C GLN A 680 19.66 -4.16 26.86
N GLN A 681 20.57 -4.83 27.55
CA GLN A 681 21.44 -4.18 28.56
C GLN A 681 22.31 -3.09 27.93
N GLU A 682 22.93 -3.39 26.80
CA GLU A 682 23.76 -2.40 26.08
C GLU A 682 22.96 -1.14 25.68
N ILE A 683 21.72 -1.32 25.21
CA ILE A 683 20.84 -0.21 24.82
C ILE A 683 20.45 0.64 26.07
N VAL A 684 20.08 -0.02 27.17
CA VAL A 684 19.71 0.65 28.41
C VAL A 684 20.89 1.43 28.97
N GLU A 685 22.10 0.85 28.99
CA GLU A 685 23.31 1.50 29.46
C GLU A 685 23.69 2.72 28.60
N LYS A 686 23.62 2.60 27.28
CA LYS A 686 23.88 3.71 26.34
C LYS A 686 22.91 4.88 26.51
N ARG A 687 21.67 4.61 26.92
CA ARG A 687 20.67 5.64 27.19
C ARG A 687 20.80 6.25 28.60
N SER A 688 21.24 5.46 29.59
CA SER A 688 21.44 5.93 30.95
C SER A 688 22.69 6.83 31.08
N SER A 689 23.62 6.72 30.12
CA SER A 689 24.89 7.50 30.10
C SER A 689 24.78 8.79 29.26
N LYS A 690 23.66 9.02 28.60
CA LYS A 690 23.29 10.30 27.96
C LYS A 690 22.38 11.10 28.86
#